data_214f8090ed493765197756bb912d0494
#
_entry.id   214f8090ed493765197756bb912d0494
#
_cell.length_a   1.000
_cell.length_b   1.000
_cell.length_c   1.000
_cell.angle_alpha   90.00
_cell.angle_beta   90.00
_cell.angle_gamma   90.00
#
_symmetry.space_group_name_H-M   'P 1'
#
loop_
_entity.id
_entity.type
_entity.pdbx_description
1 polymer ?
#
loop_
_entity_poly.entity_id
_entity_poly.type
_entity_poly.pdbx_seq_one_letter_code
_entity_poly.pdbx_strand_id
1 'polypeptide(L)'
;MRGPGDGARNRRKYSDKGMEMFDKILIANRGEIACRVIKSARKMGIRTVAVYSDADRNALHVAMADEAVHIGPAQANQSYIVIDKIMDAIRQTGAQAVHPGYGFLSENPKFAEALDAAGVAFIGPPKGAIEAMGDKITSKKLASEAGVSTVPGYMGLIEDAEEAVKISAEIGYPVMIKASAGGGGKGMRIAWDDEEAREGFQSSKNEAASSFGDDRIFIEKFVTQPRHIEIQVLADKHGNCIYLGERECSIQRRNQKVIEEAPSPFLDPETRKKMGEQAVALAKAVDYASAGTVEFIMDGDKNFYFLEMNTRLQVEHPVTELITGIDLVEQMIRVADGETLSIAQDDVKLNGWAIESRLYAEDPYRNFLPSIGRLTRYRPPSEHAAGPLEDNGKWVDVADAAEAAPEQNTTTAVRNDTGVFEGGEISMYYDPMIAKLCTWGPTRADALEGMRNALDAFEVEGIGHNLPFLSAVMDHPRFTSGEITTGFIAEEYPDGFAGVELPEDALRRVAAACAAMNRVAEIRRARISGTLDNHERKVGDQWNVALQGQDFDMTVEADREGATIRFADGKTHRVSGDWTPGDQLARMNVDGAPLVLKVGKISGGFRIRSRGADLRVHVRTPRQAELARLMPEKEAPDTSKMLLCPMPGLVVKLHVGEGDEVQEGQALATVEAMKMENILRAERKAKVSKINAGEGDSLAVDDVIMEFE
;
A
#
# COMPACT_ATOMS: atom_id res chain seq x y z
N MET A 1 -25.20 23.92 42.82
CA MET A 1 -25.64 22.56 43.20
C MET A 1 -26.62 22.05 42.18
N ARG A 2 -26.21 21.29 41.21
CA ARG A 2 -26.98 20.31 40.43
C ARG A 2 -25.93 19.28 39.95
N GLY A 3 -26.10 18.02 40.38
CA GLY A 3 -25.21 16.92 40.13
C GLY A 3 -25.25 16.40 38.70
N PRO A 4 -24.25 15.60 38.31
CA PRO A 4 -24.15 15.05 36.96
C PRO A 4 -25.14 13.88 36.78
N GLY A 5 -25.91 13.94 35.68
CA GLY A 5 -26.82 12.89 35.26
C GLY A 5 -26.06 11.66 34.75
N ASP A 6 -26.42 10.53 35.31
CA ASP A 6 -26.05 9.17 34.89
C ASP A 6 -26.50 8.90 33.45
N GLY A 7 -25.55 8.89 32.54
CA GLY A 7 -25.73 8.31 31.20
C GLY A 7 -25.58 6.80 31.25
N ALA A 8 -26.68 6.10 31.47
CA ALA A 8 -26.74 4.64 31.42
C ALA A 8 -26.30 4.13 30.06
N ARG A 9 -25.07 3.60 29.98
CA ARG A 9 -24.59 2.80 28.85
C ARG A 9 -25.46 1.53 28.75
N ASN A 10 -26.20 1.44 27.66
CA ASN A 10 -26.93 0.24 27.28
C ASN A 10 -25.93 -0.90 27.01
N ARG A 11 -25.58 -1.64 28.06
CA ARG A 11 -24.92 -2.95 27.93
C ARG A 11 -25.98 -3.93 27.41
N ARG A 12 -25.97 -4.24 26.14
CA ARG A 12 -26.66 -5.43 25.64
C ARG A 12 -26.03 -6.65 26.26
N LYS A 13 -26.74 -7.27 27.21
CA LYS A 13 -26.46 -8.60 27.72
C LYS A 13 -26.73 -9.62 26.61
N TYR A 14 -25.65 -10.14 26.01
CA TYR A 14 -25.70 -11.43 25.37
C TYR A 14 -25.07 -12.42 26.35
N SER A 15 -25.89 -13.14 27.10
CA SER A 15 -25.49 -14.32 27.82
C SER A 15 -26.57 -15.37 27.62
N ASP A 16 -26.24 -16.39 26.84
CA ASP A 16 -26.72 -17.72 27.15
C ASP A 16 -25.63 -18.75 26.79
N LYS A 17 -25.09 -19.33 27.84
CA LYS A 17 -24.07 -20.39 27.96
C LYS A 17 -22.60 -19.94 28.06
N GLY A 18 -22.14 -19.65 29.26
CA GLY A 18 -21.01 -20.29 29.98
C GLY A 18 -19.61 -20.35 29.38
N MET A 19 -19.26 -19.60 28.34
CA MET A 19 -17.85 -19.28 28.05
C MET A 19 -17.70 -17.77 28.11
N GLU A 20 -16.85 -17.29 29.01
CA GLU A 20 -16.48 -15.87 29.06
C GLU A 20 -15.49 -15.62 27.92
N MET A 21 -15.82 -14.68 27.01
CA MET A 21 -14.91 -14.16 25.97
C MET A 21 -13.55 -13.83 26.59
N PHE A 22 -12.47 -13.93 25.82
CA PHE A 22 -11.12 -13.59 26.26
C PHE A 22 -11.07 -12.24 26.98
N ASP A 23 -10.46 -12.18 28.17
CA ASP A 23 -10.20 -10.94 28.89
C ASP A 23 -9.00 -10.17 28.34
N LYS A 24 -8.02 -10.91 27.78
CA LYS A 24 -6.76 -10.35 27.33
C LYS A 24 -6.17 -11.17 26.19
N ILE A 25 -5.79 -10.47 25.11
CA ILE A 25 -5.09 -11.05 23.97
C ILE A 25 -3.72 -10.40 23.78
N LEU A 26 -2.75 -11.18 23.28
CA LEU A 26 -1.45 -10.66 22.84
C LEU A 26 -1.46 -10.52 21.30
N ILE A 27 -0.88 -9.44 20.80
CA ILE A 27 -0.75 -9.18 19.37
C ILE A 27 0.70 -9.43 18.99
N ALA A 28 0.94 -10.58 18.32
CA ALA A 28 2.29 -11.01 17.89
C ALA A 28 2.69 -10.35 16.57
N ASN A 29 2.53 -9.04 16.48
CA ASN A 29 2.81 -8.25 15.30
C ASN A 29 3.11 -6.79 15.68
N ARG A 30 3.33 -5.92 14.68
CA ARG A 30 3.69 -4.52 14.82
C ARG A 30 2.95 -3.64 13.79
N GLY A 31 3.19 -2.34 13.89
CA GLY A 31 2.76 -1.38 12.87
C GLY A 31 1.24 -1.28 12.76
N GLU A 32 0.76 -1.07 11.53
CA GLU A 32 -0.66 -0.78 11.30
C GLU A 32 -1.58 -1.94 11.69
N ILE A 33 -1.17 -3.19 11.41
CA ILE A 33 -2.02 -4.35 11.75
C ILE A 33 -2.16 -4.54 13.25
N ALA A 34 -1.12 -4.26 14.02
CA ALA A 34 -1.24 -4.30 15.47
C ALA A 34 -2.20 -3.21 15.98
N CYS A 35 -2.13 -1.99 15.43
CA CYS A 35 -3.08 -0.92 15.73
C CYS A 35 -4.52 -1.32 15.37
N ARG A 36 -4.70 -1.96 14.19
CA ARG A 36 -5.98 -2.44 13.70
C ARG A 36 -6.62 -3.48 14.63
N VAL A 37 -5.83 -4.46 15.05
CA VAL A 37 -6.29 -5.50 15.99
C VAL A 37 -6.64 -4.90 17.36
N ILE A 38 -5.83 -3.96 17.87
CA ILE A 38 -6.10 -3.25 19.13
C ILE A 38 -7.46 -2.54 19.07
N LYS A 39 -7.80 -1.91 17.95
CA LYS A 39 -9.09 -1.21 17.79
C LYS A 39 -10.27 -2.16 17.94
N SER A 40 -10.29 -3.29 17.23
CA SER A 40 -11.37 -4.29 17.34
C SER A 40 -11.44 -4.92 18.74
N ALA A 41 -10.30 -5.33 19.31
CA ALA A 41 -10.25 -5.89 20.66
C ALA A 41 -10.83 -4.90 21.70
N ARG A 42 -10.48 -3.63 21.60
CA ARG A 42 -10.99 -2.56 22.48
C ARG A 42 -12.51 -2.38 22.34
N LYS A 43 -13.07 -2.42 21.13
CA LYS A 43 -14.52 -2.41 20.89
C LYS A 43 -15.22 -3.57 21.57
N MET A 44 -14.59 -4.75 21.58
CA MET A 44 -15.09 -5.95 22.25
C MET A 44 -14.89 -5.93 23.76
N GLY A 45 -14.17 -4.93 24.30
CA GLY A 45 -13.85 -4.84 25.73
C GLY A 45 -12.71 -5.74 26.18
N ILE A 46 -11.91 -6.25 25.24
CA ILE A 46 -10.77 -7.14 25.46
C ILE A 46 -9.49 -6.30 25.66
N ARG A 47 -8.72 -6.59 26.71
CA ARG A 47 -7.43 -5.95 26.94
C ARG A 47 -6.38 -6.48 25.98
N THR A 48 -5.41 -5.64 25.64
CA THR A 48 -4.40 -5.93 24.62
C THR A 48 -2.99 -5.84 25.15
N VAL A 49 -2.15 -6.78 24.71
CA VAL A 49 -0.71 -6.77 24.97
C VAL A 49 -0.01 -6.59 23.63
N ALA A 50 0.76 -5.51 23.48
CA ALA A 50 1.67 -5.34 22.34
C ALA A 50 3.04 -5.95 22.66
N VAL A 51 3.72 -6.49 21.64
CA VAL A 51 5.14 -6.82 21.71
C VAL A 51 5.93 -5.82 20.86
N TYR A 52 7.16 -5.50 21.27
CA TYR A 52 7.98 -4.55 20.53
C TYR A 52 9.47 -4.85 20.60
N SER A 53 10.17 -4.59 19.49
CA SER A 53 11.63 -4.61 19.42
C SER A 53 12.23 -3.26 19.82
N ASP A 54 13.57 -3.17 19.85
CA ASP A 54 14.26 -1.91 20.13
C ASP A 54 13.86 -0.79 19.18
N ALA A 55 13.62 -1.10 17.87
CA ALA A 55 13.20 -0.12 16.87
C ALA A 55 11.77 0.40 17.07
N ASP A 56 10.91 -0.37 17.72
CA ASP A 56 9.49 -0.06 17.90
C ASP A 56 9.13 0.48 19.28
N ARG A 57 10.10 0.79 20.14
CA ARG A 57 9.87 1.24 21.51
C ARG A 57 8.86 2.37 21.63
N ASN A 58 8.84 3.28 20.66
CA ASN A 58 7.96 4.45 20.63
C ASN A 58 6.87 4.32 19.56
N ALA A 59 6.63 3.13 19.02
CA ALA A 59 5.66 2.92 17.94
C ALA A 59 4.21 3.09 18.42
N LEU A 60 3.32 3.45 17.52
CA LEU A 60 1.92 3.76 17.81
C LEU A 60 1.20 2.59 18.49
N HIS A 61 1.40 1.36 18.02
CA HIS A 61 0.75 0.17 18.61
C HIS A 61 1.17 -0.07 20.07
N VAL A 62 2.40 0.29 20.44
CA VAL A 62 2.88 0.21 21.83
C VAL A 62 2.15 1.21 22.72
N ALA A 63 1.96 2.44 22.21
CA ALA A 63 1.22 3.48 22.92
C ALA A 63 -0.29 3.19 23.02
N MET A 64 -0.86 2.46 22.05
CA MET A 64 -2.28 2.11 22.02
C MET A 64 -2.64 0.94 22.93
N ALA A 65 -1.75 -0.04 23.11
CA ALA A 65 -2.03 -1.25 23.88
C ALA A 65 -2.15 -0.98 25.40
N ASP A 66 -2.87 -1.85 26.12
CA ASP A 66 -3.01 -1.75 27.57
C ASP A 66 -1.72 -2.17 28.29
N GLU A 67 -0.98 -3.12 27.75
CA GLU A 67 0.32 -3.59 28.22
C GLU A 67 1.28 -3.74 27.02
N ALA A 68 2.58 -3.62 27.27
CA ALA A 68 3.59 -3.82 26.23
C ALA A 68 4.81 -4.57 26.77
N VAL A 69 5.36 -5.51 25.98
CA VAL A 69 6.50 -6.34 26.34
C VAL A 69 7.62 -6.18 25.32
N HIS A 70 8.82 -5.85 25.79
CA HIS A 70 10.01 -5.78 24.97
C HIS A 70 10.51 -7.19 24.61
N ILE A 71 10.73 -7.47 23.34
CA ILE A 71 11.10 -8.81 22.84
C ILE A 71 12.49 -8.88 22.20
N GLY A 72 13.28 -7.81 22.23
CA GLY A 72 14.69 -7.86 21.84
C GLY A 72 15.10 -6.87 20.77
N PRO A 73 16.22 -7.14 20.05
CA PRO A 73 16.79 -6.25 19.03
C PRO A 73 15.86 -5.94 17.87
N ALA A 74 16.25 -4.93 17.08
CA ALA A 74 15.46 -4.44 15.95
C ALA A 74 15.20 -5.48 14.86
N GLN A 75 16.16 -6.38 14.59
CA GLN A 75 16.03 -7.41 13.56
C GLN A 75 14.90 -8.40 13.90
N ALA A 76 14.01 -8.66 12.94
CA ALA A 76 12.87 -9.55 13.14
C ALA A 76 13.28 -10.99 13.55
N ASN A 77 14.38 -11.51 13.01
CA ASN A 77 14.93 -12.84 13.35
C ASN A 77 15.52 -12.92 14.77
N GLN A 78 15.63 -11.80 15.46
CA GLN A 78 16.07 -11.72 16.85
C GLN A 78 14.94 -11.25 17.79
N SER A 79 13.73 -11.01 17.27
CA SER A 79 12.58 -10.48 18.01
C SER A 79 11.26 -11.12 17.57
N TYR A 80 10.55 -10.55 16.61
CA TYR A 80 9.17 -10.88 16.23
C TYR A 80 8.96 -12.31 15.71
N ILE A 81 9.96 -12.95 15.10
CA ILE A 81 9.84 -14.33 14.61
C ILE A 81 10.47 -15.36 15.54
N VAL A 82 10.90 -14.97 16.74
CA VAL A 82 11.45 -15.87 17.76
C VAL A 82 10.29 -16.33 18.66
N ILE A 83 9.81 -17.56 18.42
CA ILE A 83 8.65 -18.15 19.12
C ILE A 83 8.81 -18.06 20.64
N ASP A 84 9.97 -18.44 21.19
CA ASP A 84 10.22 -18.47 22.64
C ASP A 84 10.00 -17.10 23.29
N LYS A 85 10.37 -16.00 22.63
CA LYS A 85 10.19 -14.64 23.14
C LYS A 85 8.72 -14.24 23.20
N ILE A 86 7.94 -14.66 22.20
CA ILE A 86 6.49 -14.43 22.20
C ILE A 86 5.84 -15.28 23.30
N MET A 87 6.25 -16.54 23.48
CA MET A 87 5.78 -17.40 24.56
C MET A 87 6.13 -16.86 25.94
N ASP A 88 7.32 -16.24 26.09
CA ASP A 88 7.71 -15.57 27.36
C ASP A 88 6.80 -14.35 27.64
N ALA A 89 6.50 -13.55 26.62
CA ALA A 89 5.58 -12.41 26.76
C ALA A 89 4.17 -12.87 27.16
N ILE A 90 3.68 -13.98 26.60
CA ILE A 90 2.39 -14.59 27.00
C ILE A 90 2.42 -15.00 28.47
N ARG A 91 3.46 -15.72 28.89
CA ARG A 91 3.62 -16.16 30.31
C ARG A 91 3.68 -14.97 31.25
N GLN A 92 4.40 -13.92 30.88
CA GLN A 92 4.55 -12.71 31.70
C GLN A 92 3.22 -11.96 31.89
N THR A 93 2.38 -11.91 30.86
CA THR A 93 1.17 -11.09 30.84
C THR A 93 -0.11 -11.86 31.14
N GLY A 94 -0.08 -13.18 31.02
CA GLY A 94 -1.24 -14.04 31.19
C GLY A 94 -2.28 -13.86 30.07
N ALA A 95 -1.85 -13.53 28.84
CA ALA A 95 -2.72 -13.46 27.68
C ALA A 95 -3.32 -14.84 27.36
N GLN A 96 -4.62 -14.89 27.09
CA GLN A 96 -5.38 -16.11 26.85
C GLN A 96 -5.39 -16.54 25.37
N ALA A 97 -5.18 -15.57 24.49
CA ALA A 97 -5.13 -15.79 23.06
C ALA A 97 -4.07 -14.89 22.39
N VAL A 98 -3.66 -15.28 21.19
CA VAL A 98 -2.68 -14.52 20.39
C VAL A 98 -3.22 -14.25 19.01
N HIS A 99 -3.22 -12.98 18.60
CA HIS A 99 -3.50 -12.57 17.24
C HIS A 99 -2.17 -12.35 16.49
N PRO A 100 -1.86 -13.13 15.44
CA PRO A 100 -0.58 -13.02 14.73
C PRO A 100 -0.53 -11.87 13.71
N GLY A 101 -1.67 -11.25 13.37
CA GLY A 101 -1.78 -10.35 12.22
C GLY A 101 -1.53 -11.06 10.90
N TYR A 102 -0.66 -10.47 10.08
CA TYR A 102 -0.14 -11.07 8.84
C TYR A 102 1.40 -10.97 8.80
N GLY A 103 2.06 -11.81 7.99
CA GLY A 103 3.52 -11.94 8.00
C GLY A 103 4.03 -12.54 9.32
N PHE A 104 5.32 -12.42 9.59
CA PHE A 104 5.99 -12.97 10.78
C PHE A 104 5.60 -14.42 11.09
N LEU A 105 4.87 -14.63 12.19
CA LEU A 105 4.48 -15.97 12.66
C LEU A 105 3.06 -16.39 12.25
N SER A 106 2.35 -15.58 11.45
CA SER A 106 0.93 -15.83 11.13
C SER A 106 0.67 -17.14 10.39
N GLU A 107 1.61 -17.59 9.57
CA GLU A 107 1.54 -18.84 8.79
C GLU A 107 2.60 -19.87 9.25
N ASN A 108 3.02 -19.78 10.52
CA ASN A 108 4.00 -20.70 11.08
C ASN A 108 3.33 -21.83 11.89
N PRO A 109 3.33 -23.09 11.38
CA PRO A 109 2.65 -24.19 12.06
C PRO A 109 3.27 -24.54 13.41
N LYS A 110 4.58 -24.31 13.59
CA LYS A 110 5.27 -24.56 14.89
C LYS A 110 4.82 -23.56 15.95
N PHE A 111 4.46 -22.32 15.53
CA PHE A 111 3.94 -21.34 16.47
C PHE A 111 2.51 -21.71 16.93
N ALA A 112 1.64 -22.13 16.00
CA ALA A 112 0.32 -22.62 16.35
C ALA A 112 0.41 -23.83 17.31
N GLU A 113 1.33 -24.77 17.06
CA GLU A 113 1.60 -25.92 17.92
C GLU A 113 2.08 -25.53 19.33
N ALA A 114 2.99 -24.56 19.41
CA ALA A 114 3.52 -24.09 20.69
C ALA A 114 2.44 -23.41 21.55
N LEU A 115 1.52 -22.68 20.92
CA LEU A 115 0.38 -22.05 21.59
C LEU A 115 -0.61 -23.10 22.09
N ASP A 116 -0.96 -24.07 21.26
CA ASP A 116 -1.87 -25.17 21.60
C ASP A 116 -1.32 -25.98 22.81
N ALA A 117 -0.04 -26.33 22.75
CA ALA A 117 0.64 -27.01 23.86
C ALA A 117 0.65 -26.21 25.16
N ALA A 118 0.60 -24.89 25.10
CA ALA A 118 0.52 -24.00 26.25
C ALA A 118 -0.92 -23.69 26.71
N GLY A 119 -1.94 -24.19 26.00
CA GLY A 119 -3.34 -23.90 26.28
C GLY A 119 -3.75 -22.46 25.97
N VAL A 120 -3.06 -21.81 25.01
CA VAL A 120 -3.30 -20.44 24.54
C VAL A 120 -3.95 -20.49 23.16
N ALA A 121 -5.08 -19.80 22.99
CA ALA A 121 -5.80 -19.81 21.72
C ALA A 121 -5.00 -19.06 20.62
N PHE A 122 -4.85 -19.69 19.47
CA PHE A 122 -4.35 -19.05 18.27
C PHE A 122 -5.52 -18.40 17.53
N ILE A 123 -5.50 -17.07 17.36
CA ILE A 123 -6.51 -16.34 16.60
C ILE A 123 -6.10 -16.41 15.13
N GLY A 124 -6.37 -17.56 14.54
CA GLY A 124 -5.96 -17.96 13.20
C GLY A 124 -6.42 -19.39 12.89
N PRO A 125 -6.02 -19.94 11.74
CA PRO A 125 -6.44 -21.27 11.31
C PRO A 125 -5.75 -22.38 12.10
N PRO A 126 -6.30 -23.62 12.04
CA PRO A 126 -5.66 -24.80 12.62
C PRO A 126 -4.30 -25.10 11.99
N LYS A 127 -3.36 -25.65 12.78
CA LYS A 127 -2.02 -26.06 12.32
C LYS A 127 -2.07 -26.86 11.01
N GLY A 128 -2.99 -27.85 10.92
CA GLY A 128 -3.13 -28.71 9.74
C GLY A 128 -3.47 -27.96 8.46
N ALA A 129 -4.29 -26.92 8.55
CA ALA A 129 -4.63 -26.06 7.41
C ALA A 129 -3.41 -25.21 6.97
N ILE A 130 -2.63 -24.69 7.93
CA ILE A 130 -1.40 -23.95 7.63
C ILE A 130 -0.39 -24.85 6.90
N GLU A 131 -0.17 -26.07 7.40
CA GLU A 131 0.75 -27.03 6.79
C GLU A 131 0.29 -27.46 5.39
N ALA A 132 -1.01 -27.77 5.22
CA ALA A 132 -1.58 -28.20 3.96
C ALA A 132 -1.51 -27.14 2.86
N MET A 133 -1.75 -25.89 3.21
CA MET A 133 -1.77 -24.78 2.24
C MET A 133 -0.40 -24.13 2.06
N GLY A 134 0.54 -24.32 2.98
CA GLY A 134 1.89 -23.75 2.90
C GLY A 134 2.81 -24.45 1.88
N ASP A 135 2.51 -25.71 1.50
CA ASP A 135 3.23 -26.42 0.45
C ASP A 135 2.51 -26.32 -0.89
N LYS A 136 3.18 -25.75 -1.91
CA LYS A 136 2.59 -25.45 -3.21
C LYS A 136 2.06 -26.68 -3.96
N ILE A 137 2.73 -27.81 -3.83
CA ILE A 137 2.32 -29.05 -4.52
C ILE A 137 1.12 -29.64 -3.80
N THR A 138 1.19 -29.73 -2.48
CA THR A 138 0.10 -30.25 -1.65
C THR A 138 -1.15 -29.40 -1.78
N SER A 139 -1.02 -28.07 -1.74
CA SER A 139 -2.15 -27.14 -1.86
C SER A 139 -2.86 -27.26 -3.21
N LYS A 140 -2.13 -27.36 -4.32
CA LYS A 140 -2.71 -27.59 -5.67
C LYS A 140 -3.40 -28.95 -5.79
N LYS A 141 -2.80 -29.99 -5.22
CA LYS A 141 -3.40 -31.32 -5.21
C LYS A 141 -4.72 -31.31 -4.44
N LEU A 142 -4.74 -30.74 -3.24
CA LEU A 142 -5.95 -30.61 -2.43
C LEU A 142 -7.01 -29.74 -3.11
N ALA A 143 -6.61 -28.65 -3.76
CA ALA A 143 -7.51 -27.82 -4.54
C ALA A 143 -8.16 -28.59 -5.68
N SER A 144 -7.39 -29.37 -6.44
CA SER A 144 -7.91 -30.21 -7.51
C SER A 144 -8.87 -31.29 -6.98
N GLU A 145 -8.52 -31.95 -5.87
CA GLU A 145 -9.36 -32.96 -5.21
C GLU A 145 -10.65 -32.35 -4.67
N ALA A 146 -10.64 -31.11 -4.22
CA ALA A 146 -11.82 -30.36 -3.79
C ALA A 146 -12.67 -29.79 -4.95
N GLY A 147 -12.27 -30.03 -6.20
CA GLY A 147 -12.98 -29.53 -7.39
C GLY A 147 -12.72 -28.09 -7.72
N VAL A 148 -11.64 -27.50 -7.20
CA VAL A 148 -11.20 -26.13 -7.53
C VAL A 148 -10.46 -26.12 -8.85
N SER A 149 -10.76 -25.15 -9.71
CA SER A 149 -10.10 -24.97 -11.00
C SER A 149 -8.61 -24.66 -10.78
N THR A 150 -7.73 -25.54 -11.26
CA THR A 150 -6.28 -25.34 -11.20
C THR A 150 -5.71 -25.00 -12.57
N VAL A 151 -4.61 -24.24 -12.62
CA VAL A 151 -3.94 -23.94 -13.89
C VAL A 151 -3.58 -25.27 -14.59
N PRO A 152 -3.98 -25.45 -15.86
CA PRO A 152 -3.57 -26.63 -16.61
C PRO A 152 -2.05 -26.75 -16.62
N GLY A 153 -1.55 -27.90 -16.23
CA GLY A 153 -0.11 -28.07 -16.08
C GLY A 153 0.28 -29.51 -15.77
N TYR A 154 1.58 -29.75 -15.75
CA TYR A 154 2.17 -31.01 -15.42
C TYR A 154 2.94 -30.92 -14.10
N MET A 155 2.46 -31.65 -13.09
CA MET A 155 3.00 -31.64 -11.73
C MET A 155 3.93 -32.84 -11.44
N GLY A 156 4.21 -33.64 -12.45
CA GLY A 156 5.16 -34.75 -12.36
C GLY A 156 6.62 -34.29 -12.37
N LEU A 157 7.51 -35.22 -12.07
CA LEU A 157 8.95 -34.98 -12.24
C LEU A 157 9.26 -34.93 -13.73
N ILE A 158 9.93 -33.86 -14.17
CA ILE A 158 10.40 -33.70 -15.54
C ILE A 158 11.91 -34.00 -15.54
N GLU A 159 12.32 -35.01 -16.32
CA GLU A 159 13.70 -35.51 -16.26
C GLU A 159 14.66 -34.66 -17.09
N ASP A 160 14.21 -34.26 -18.30
CA ASP A 160 15.06 -33.54 -19.24
C ASP A 160 14.30 -32.46 -20.04
N ALA A 161 15.05 -31.72 -20.84
CA ALA A 161 14.53 -30.59 -21.62
C ALA A 161 13.61 -31.03 -22.76
N GLU A 162 13.80 -32.22 -23.36
CA GLU A 162 12.94 -32.72 -24.43
C GLU A 162 11.57 -33.16 -23.91
N GLU A 163 11.54 -33.73 -22.70
CA GLU A 163 10.29 -34.03 -22.00
C GLU A 163 9.55 -32.72 -21.64
N ALA A 164 10.28 -31.69 -21.23
CA ALA A 164 9.73 -30.38 -20.95
C ALA A 164 9.07 -29.74 -22.20
N VAL A 165 9.70 -29.85 -23.36
CA VAL A 165 9.15 -29.39 -24.65
C VAL A 165 7.86 -30.16 -24.99
N LYS A 166 7.86 -31.50 -24.87
CA LYS A 166 6.69 -32.31 -25.15
C LYS A 166 5.50 -31.94 -24.25
N ILE A 167 5.75 -31.81 -22.94
CA ILE A 167 4.73 -31.38 -21.97
C ILE A 167 4.23 -29.97 -22.30
N SER A 168 5.12 -29.04 -22.66
CA SER A 168 4.74 -27.68 -23.03
C SER A 168 3.84 -27.64 -24.26
N ALA A 169 4.13 -28.46 -25.27
CA ALA A 169 3.30 -28.59 -26.46
C ALA A 169 1.92 -29.21 -26.15
N GLU A 170 1.86 -30.19 -25.25
CA GLU A 170 0.58 -30.79 -24.80
C GLU A 170 -0.28 -29.79 -24.02
N ILE A 171 0.32 -28.96 -23.14
CA ILE A 171 -0.39 -27.89 -22.41
C ILE A 171 -0.82 -26.76 -23.36
N GLY A 172 -0.04 -26.52 -24.40
CA GLY A 172 -0.20 -25.43 -25.37
C GLY A 172 0.48 -24.14 -24.91
N TYR A 173 1.33 -23.58 -25.78
CA TYR A 173 2.06 -22.32 -25.53
C TYR A 173 1.12 -21.09 -25.41
N PRO A 174 1.53 -20.03 -24.68
CA PRO A 174 2.72 -19.97 -23.84
C PRO A 174 2.59 -20.78 -22.55
N VAL A 175 3.73 -21.23 -22.01
CA VAL A 175 3.81 -21.94 -20.74
C VAL A 175 4.74 -21.24 -19.76
N MET A 176 4.54 -21.50 -18.48
CA MET A 176 5.41 -21.05 -17.39
C MET A 176 6.15 -22.26 -16.82
N ILE A 177 7.47 -22.20 -16.87
CA ILE A 177 8.38 -23.19 -16.30
C ILE A 177 8.78 -22.67 -14.92
N LYS A 178 8.57 -23.48 -13.88
CA LYS A 178 8.75 -23.06 -12.47
C LYS A 178 9.54 -24.05 -11.66
N ALA A 179 10.43 -23.55 -10.80
CA ALA A 179 11.05 -24.34 -9.75
C ALA A 179 10.00 -24.73 -8.68
N SER A 180 10.04 -25.98 -8.21
CA SER A 180 9.17 -26.47 -7.14
C SER A 180 9.46 -25.76 -5.80
N ALA A 181 10.73 -25.54 -5.49
CA ALA A 181 11.16 -24.75 -4.35
C ALA A 181 11.47 -23.32 -4.81
N GLY A 182 10.96 -22.32 -4.06
CA GLY A 182 11.25 -20.91 -4.35
C GLY A 182 10.03 -20.00 -4.32
N GLY A 183 10.32 -18.70 -4.19
CA GLY A 183 9.35 -17.61 -4.17
C GLY A 183 9.92 -16.35 -4.81
N GLY A 184 9.08 -15.31 -5.02
CA GLY A 184 9.54 -14.03 -5.54
C GLY A 184 10.02 -14.02 -7.01
N GLY A 185 9.55 -14.98 -7.83
CA GLY A 185 9.88 -15.02 -9.28
C GLY A 185 11.22 -15.67 -9.65
N LYS A 186 12.01 -16.11 -8.68
CA LYS A 186 13.24 -16.88 -8.95
C LYS A 186 12.93 -18.29 -9.45
N GLY A 187 13.67 -18.75 -10.46
CA GLY A 187 13.45 -20.07 -11.07
C GLY A 187 12.18 -20.15 -11.93
N MET A 188 11.69 -19.02 -12.44
CA MET A 188 10.51 -18.94 -13.32
C MET A 188 10.93 -18.42 -14.70
N ARG A 189 10.46 -19.10 -15.77
CA ARG A 189 10.64 -18.66 -17.17
C ARG A 189 9.37 -18.86 -17.96
N ILE A 190 9.05 -17.91 -18.81
CA ILE A 190 7.97 -18.04 -19.78
C ILE A 190 8.57 -18.61 -21.05
N ALA A 191 7.89 -19.55 -21.69
CA ALA A 191 8.25 -20.08 -22.99
C ALA A 191 7.09 -19.95 -23.97
N TRP A 192 7.34 -19.39 -25.14
CA TRP A 192 6.37 -19.15 -26.19
C TRP A 192 6.44 -20.20 -27.30
N ASP A 193 7.54 -20.96 -27.31
CA ASP A 193 7.79 -22.02 -28.29
C ASP A 193 8.70 -23.12 -27.70
N ASP A 194 9.01 -24.13 -28.55
CA ASP A 194 9.82 -25.30 -28.18
C ASP A 194 11.27 -24.93 -27.81
N GLU A 195 11.86 -23.91 -28.45
CA GLU A 195 13.23 -23.50 -28.21
C GLU A 195 13.35 -22.81 -26.85
N GLU A 196 12.45 -21.87 -26.58
CA GLU A 196 12.36 -21.18 -25.28
C GLU A 196 12.01 -22.14 -24.14
N ALA A 197 11.19 -23.16 -24.39
CA ALA A 197 10.87 -24.20 -23.40
C ALA A 197 12.09 -25.02 -23.01
N ARG A 198 12.93 -25.39 -23.99
CA ARG A 198 14.17 -26.14 -23.75
C ARG A 198 15.18 -25.34 -22.95
N GLU A 199 15.43 -24.09 -23.37
CA GLU A 199 16.36 -23.20 -22.68
C GLU A 199 15.86 -22.82 -21.29
N GLY A 200 14.56 -22.49 -21.18
CA GLY A 200 13.89 -22.12 -19.94
C GLY A 200 13.95 -23.22 -18.89
N PHE A 201 13.73 -24.47 -19.30
CA PHE A 201 13.83 -25.61 -18.39
C PHE A 201 15.24 -25.75 -17.81
N GLN A 202 16.28 -25.73 -18.67
CA GLN A 202 17.66 -25.87 -18.21
C GLN A 202 18.08 -24.72 -17.30
N SER A 203 17.72 -23.49 -17.67
CA SER A 203 18.01 -22.30 -16.87
C SER A 203 17.32 -22.34 -15.51
N SER A 204 16.02 -22.67 -15.47
CA SER A 204 15.25 -22.76 -14.22
C SER A 204 15.76 -23.86 -13.31
N LYS A 205 16.16 -25.03 -13.87
CA LYS A 205 16.74 -26.15 -13.13
C LYS A 205 18.08 -25.78 -12.46
N ASN A 206 18.95 -25.11 -13.21
CA ASN A 206 20.25 -24.65 -12.70
C ASN A 206 20.08 -23.60 -11.58
N GLU A 207 19.19 -22.64 -11.78
CA GLU A 207 18.89 -21.61 -10.79
C GLU A 207 18.26 -22.20 -9.53
N ALA A 208 17.35 -23.16 -9.68
CA ALA A 208 16.70 -23.83 -8.57
C ALA A 208 17.70 -24.64 -7.73
N ALA A 209 18.56 -25.42 -8.38
CA ALA A 209 19.62 -26.19 -7.72
C ALA A 209 20.57 -25.28 -6.92
N SER A 210 21.01 -24.17 -7.53
CA SER A 210 21.98 -23.25 -6.91
C SER A 210 21.38 -22.40 -5.78
N SER A 211 20.12 -21.97 -5.92
CA SER A 211 19.48 -21.03 -4.98
C SER A 211 18.72 -21.73 -3.86
N PHE A 212 18.17 -22.92 -4.10
CA PHE A 212 17.24 -23.58 -3.19
C PHE A 212 17.66 -25.00 -2.81
N GLY A 213 18.65 -25.58 -3.51
CA GLY A 213 19.09 -26.97 -3.28
C GLY A 213 18.06 -28.02 -3.74
N ASP A 214 17.05 -27.63 -4.50
CA ASP A 214 15.99 -28.48 -5.06
C ASP A 214 15.83 -28.12 -6.53
N ASP A 215 16.12 -29.07 -7.44
CA ASP A 215 16.13 -28.86 -8.88
C ASP A 215 14.85 -29.31 -9.59
N ARG A 216 13.81 -29.65 -8.82
CA ARG A 216 12.51 -30.06 -9.37
C ARG A 216 11.81 -28.92 -10.08
N ILE A 217 11.41 -29.17 -11.32
CA ILE A 217 10.71 -28.22 -12.19
C ILE A 217 9.33 -28.76 -12.51
N PHE A 218 8.36 -27.86 -12.60
CA PHE A 218 7.02 -28.14 -13.14
C PHE A 218 6.65 -27.08 -14.20
N ILE A 219 5.69 -27.42 -15.05
CA ILE A 219 5.27 -26.60 -16.19
C ILE A 219 3.77 -26.38 -16.11
N GLU A 220 3.35 -25.14 -16.29
CA GLU A 220 1.95 -24.74 -16.28
C GLU A 220 1.63 -23.86 -17.49
N LYS A 221 0.35 -23.79 -17.87
CA LYS A 221 -0.13 -22.79 -18.82
C LYS A 221 0.20 -21.39 -18.32
N PHE A 222 0.78 -20.55 -19.16
CA PHE A 222 0.94 -19.15 -18.87
C PHE A 222 -0.34 -18.40 -19.25
N VAL A 223 -0.92 -17.70 -18.28
CA VAL A 223 -2.13 -16.89 -18.47
C VAL A 223 -1.68 -15.51 -18.95
N THR A 224 -2.11 -15.12 -20.13
CA THR A 224 -1.80 -13.81 -20.73
C THR A 224 -2.76 -12.74 -20.19
N GLN A 225 -2.24 -11.52 -19.98
CA GLN A 225 -3.00 -10.39 -19.44
C GLN A 225 -3.82 -10.76 -18.18
N PRO A 226 -3.17 -11.37 -17.20
CA PRO A 226 -3.87 -11.96 -16.08
C PRO A 226 -4.42 -10.90 -15.14
N ARG A 227 -5.57 -11.21 -14.52
CA ARG A 227 -6.07 -10.51 -13.35
C ARG A 227 -5.81 -11.35 -12.10
N HIS A 228 -5.48 -10.68 -11.02
CA HIS A 228 -5.35 -11.29 -9.70
C HIS A 228 -6.62 -11.01 -8.91
N ILE A 229 -7.46 -12.04 -8.80
CA ILE A 229 -8.73 -11.98 -8.07
C ILE A 229 -8.64 -12.93 -6.88
N GLU A 230 -9.11 -12.48 -5.74
CA GLU A 230 -9.07 -13.29 -4.53
C GLU A 230 -10.42 -13.32 -3.82
N ILE A 231 -10.75 -14.45 -3.20
CA ILE A 231 -11.99 -14.65 -2.46
C ILE A 231 -11.71 -14.68 -0.97
N GLN A 232 -12.35 -13.79 -0.23
CA GLN A 232 -12.33 -13.82 1.23
C GLN A 232 -13.22 -14.95 1.74
N VAL A 233 -12.67 -15.87 2.51
CA VAL A 233 -13.44 -16.88 3.25
C VAL A 233 -13.41 -16.58 4.75
N LEU A 234 -14.47 -16.99 5.43
CA LEU A 234 -14.59 -16.94 6.88
C LEU A 234 -15.22 -18.26 7.33
N ALA A 235 -14.54 -18.97 8.23
CA ALA A 235 -14.98 -20.27 8.73
C ALA A 235 -14.89 -20.38 10.24
N ASP A 236 -15.75 -21.16 10.87
CA ASP A 236 -15.70 -21.47 12.30
C ASP A 236 -15.17 -22.88 12.57
N LYS A 237 -15.00 -23.21 13.84
CA LYS A 237 -14.54 -24.54 14.31
C LYS A 237 -15.64 -25.61 14.27
N HIS A 238 -16.84 -25.26 13.81
CA HIS A 238 -18.03 -26.12 13.77
C HIS A 238 -18.38 -26.59 12.34
N GLY A 239 -17.54 -26.24 11.34
CA GLY A 239 -17.70 -26.65 9.95
C GLY A 239 -18.53 -25.66 9.11
N ASN A 240 -18.96 -24.53 9.65
CA ASN A 240 -19.56 -23.47 8.85
C ASN A 240 -18.47 -22.68 8.15
N CYS A 241 -18.67 -22.43 6.86
CA CYS A 241 -17.75 -21.63 6.04
C CYS A 241 -18.56 -20.84 5.02
N ILE A 242 -18.29 -19.56 4.93
CA ILE A 242 -18.90 -18.60 4.01
C ILE A 242 -17.83 -17.86 3.22
N TYR A 243 -18.18 -17.30 2.06
CA TYR A 243 -17.35 -16.36 1.33
C TYR A 243 -17.96 -14.95 1.36
N LEU A 244 -17.11 -13.94 1.41
CA LEU A 244 -17.48 -12.52 1.60
C LEU A 244 -17.26 -11.68 0.34
N GLY A 245 -17.34 -12.29 -0.82
CA GLY A 245 -17.05 -11.65 -2.09
C GLY A 245 -15.55 -11.69 -2.45
N GLU A 246 -15.24 -11.05 -3.57
CA GLU A 246 -13.90 -10.95 -4.10
C GLU A 246 -13.27 -9.58 -3.87
N ARG A 247 -11.93 -9.57 -4.02
CA ARG A 247 -11.11 -8.39 -4.20
C ARG A 247 -10.35 -8.48 -5.51
N GLU A 248 -10.26 -7.36 -6.22
CA GLU A 248 -9.42 -7.15 -7.39
C GLU A 248 -8.06 -6.62 -6.92
N CYS A 249 -7.00 -7.38 -7.15
CA CYS A 249 -5.66 -7.10 -6.68
C CYS A 249 -4.62 -7.01 -7.81
N SER A 250 -5.04 -6.66 -9.02
CA SER A 250 -4.19 -6.68 -10.21
C SER A 250 -3.18 -5.53 -10.28
N ILE A 251 -3.40 -4.41 -9.55
CA ILE A 251 -2.41 -3.34 -9.54
C ILE A 251 -1.27 -3.73 -8.61
N GLN A 252 -0.22 -4.27 -9.22
CA GLN A 252 0.94 -4.84 -8.53
C GLN A 252 2.24 -4.30 -9.10
N ARG A 253 3.26 -4.22 -8.26
CA ARG A 253 4.63 -3.96 -8.66
C ARG A 253 5.54 -5.07 -8.14
N ARG A 254 6.20 -5.80 -9.04
CA ARG A 254 7.06 -6.95 -8.68
C ARG A 254 6.32 -7.95 -7.77
N ASN A 255 5.08 -8.28 -8.11
CA ASN A 255 4.17 -9.15 -7.35
C ASN A 255 3.74 -8.60 -5.96
N GLN A 256 4.03 -7.34 -5.65
CA GLN A 256 3.53 -6.67 -4.46
C GLN A 256 2.28 -5.85 -4.83
N LYS A 257 1.17 -6.11 -4.18
CA LYS A 257 -0.09 -5.37 -4.35
C LYS A 257 0.10 -3.92 -3.91
N VAL A 258 -0.47 -2.98 -4.66
CA VAL A 258 -0.33 -1.53 -4.42
C VAL A 258 -1.69 -0.84 -4.29
N ILE A 259 -2.66 -1.26 -5.11
CA ILE A 259 -4.05 -0.79 -5.06
C ILE A 259 -4.95 -2.00 -5.20
N GLU A 260 -5.95 -2.07 -4.33
CA GLU A 260 -6.96 -3.11 -4.31
C GLU A 260 -8.35 -2.49 -4.31
N GLU A 261 -9.31 -3.20 -4.87
CA GLU A 261 -10.72 -2.80 -4.84
C GLU A 261 -11.67 -3.97 -4.62
N ALA A 262 -12.82 -3.70 -4.07
CA ALA A 262 -13.89 -4.66 -3.88
C ALA A 262 -15.25 -3.96 -4.16
N PRO A 263 -16.12 -4.64 -4.93
CA PRO A 263 -15.90 -5.85 -5.71
C PRO A 263 -14.99 -5.61 -6.93
N SER A 264 -14.70 -6.65 -7.75
CA SER A 264 -13.95 -6.50 -8.99
C SER A 264 -14.83 -5.86 -10.10
N PRO A 265 -14.31 -4.90 -10.87
CA PRO A 265 -15.02 -4.33 -12.02
C PRO A 265 -15.19 -5.32 -13.18
N PHE A 266 -14.52 -6.46 -13.12
CA PHE A 266 -14.50 -7.46 -14.19
C PHE A 266 -15.46 -8.62 -13.94
N LEU A 267 -15.74 -8.97 -12.69
CA LEU A 267 -16.56 -10.13 -12.36
C LEU A 267 -18.07 -9.84 -12.51
N ASP A 268 -18.75 -10.79 -13.14
CA ASP A 268 -20.21 -10.89 -13.07
C ASP A 268 -20.64 -11.73 -11.86
N PRO A 269 -21.93 -11.66 -11.46
CA PRO A 269 -22.44 -12.37 -10.29
C PRO A 269 -22.31 -13.90 -10.39
N GLU A 270 -22.37 -14.47 -11.59
CA GLU A 270 -22.28 -15.93 -11.80
C GLU A 270 -20.84 -16.40 -11.56
N THR A 271 -19.86 -15.71 -12.14
CA THR A 271 -18.43 -16.01 -11.96
C THR A 271 -18.03 -15.84 -10.49
N ARG A 272 -18.47 -14.73 -9.83
CA ARG A 272 -18.27 -14.51 -8.39
C ARG A 272 -18.77 -15.67 -7.55
N LYS A 273 -19.99 -16.14 -7.84
CA LYS A 273 -20.58 -17.28 -7.13
C LYS A 273 -19.76 -18.54 -7.31
N LYS A 274 -19.35 -18.87 -8.54
CA LYS A 274 -18.54 -20.07 -8.83
C LYS A 274 -17.20 -20.03 -8.08
N MET A 275 -16.53 -18.89 -8.10
CA MET A 275 -15.27 -18.71 -7.37
C MET A 275 -15.46 -18.83 -5.87
N GLY A 276 -16.52 -18.20 -5.32
CA GLY A 276 -16.86 -18.29 -3.90
C GLY A 276 -17.16 -19.73 -3.45
N GLU A 277 -17.94 -20.47 -4.22
CA GLU A 277 -18.26 -21.88 -3.93
C GLU A 277 -17.01 -22.77 -3.96
N GLN A 278 -16.09 -22.55 -4.92
CA GLN A 278 -14.83 -23.27 -4.98
C GLN A 278 -13.90 -22.90 -3.80
N ALA A 279 -13.85 -21.63 -3.41
CA ALA A 279 -13.07 -21.20 -2.25
C ALA A 279 -13.57 -21.83 -0.94
N VAL A 280 -14.90 -21.91 -0.76
CA VAL A 280 -15.52 -22.59 0.39
C VAL A 280 -15.25 -24.11 0.34
N ALA A 281 -15.30 -24.72 -0.82
CA ALA A 281 -15.01 -26.16 -0.97
C ALA A 281 -13.56 -26.46 -0.54
N LEU A 282 -12.60 -25.65 -0.97
CA LEU A 282 -11.19 -25.78 -0.57
C LEU A 282 -11.02 -25.60 0.95
N ALA A 283 -11.60 -24.54 1.51
CA ALA A 283 -11.51 -24.26 2.94
C ALA A 283 -12.06 -25.45 3.77
N LYS A 284 -13.20 -26.03 3.36
CA LYS A 284 -13.77 -27.21 4.02
C LYS A 284 -12.91 -28.45 3.86
N ALA A 285 -12.24 -28.63 2.72
CA ALA A 285 -11.38 -29.79 2.48
C ALA A 285 -10.14 -29.84 3.39
N VAL A 286 -9.77 -28.71 3.98
CA VAL A 286 -8.62 -28.60 4.91
C VAL A 286 -9.06 -28.27 6.34
N ASP A 287 -10.32 -28.45 6.68
CA ASP A 287 -10.89 -28.13 7.99
C ASP A 287 -10.56 -26.72 8.47
N TYR A 288 -10.64 -25.74 7.54
CA TYR A 288 -10.27 -24.36 7.81
C TYR A 288 -11.18 -23.71 8.84
N ALA A 289 -10.58 -22.92 9.73
CA ALA A 289 -11.28 -22.03 10.64
C ALA A 289 -10.57 -20.68 10.67
N SER A 290 -11.28 -19.58 10.93
CA SER A 290 -10.82 -18.19 10.92
C SER A 290 -11.03 -17.52 9.56
N ALA A 291 -10.51 -16.28 9.40
CA ALA A 291 -10.46 -15.60 8.11
C ALA A 291 -9.29 -16.11 7.26
N GLY A 292 -9.54 -16.36 5.98
CA GLY A 292 -8.53 -16.77 5.01
C GLY A 292 -8.89 -16.28 3.62
N THR A 293 -7.96 -16.39 2.68
CA THR A 293 -8.15 -15.89 1.33
C THR A 293 -7.67 -16.90 0.31
N VAL A 294 -8.53 -17.20 -0.69
CA VAL A 294 -8.17 -18.04 -1.83
C VAL A 294 -7.89 -17.15 -3.02
N GLU A 295 -6.65 -17.17 -3.49
CA GLU A 295 -6.17 -16.36 -4.61
C GLU A 295 -6.30 -17.11 -5.94
N PHE A 296 -6.78 -16.41 -6.95
CA PHE A 296 -6.95 -16.91 -8.31
C PHE A 296 -6.29 -15.98 -9.32
N ILE A 297 -5.76 -16.58 -10.38
CA ILE A 297 -5.42 -15.88 -11.61
C ILE A 297 -6.55 -16.08 -12.62
N MET A 298 -6.94 -15.01 -13.31
CA MET A 298 -8.04 -15.00 -14.25
C MET A 298 -7.60 -14.45 -15.60
N ASP A 299 -8.01 -15.07 -16.69
CA ASP A 299 -7.78 -14.59 -18.06
C ASP A 299 -8.88 -13.63 -18.54
N GLY A 300 -8.71 -13.11 -19.78
CA GLY A 300 -9.66 -12.20 -20.41
C GLY A 300 -11.03 -12.82 -20.71
N ASP A 301 -11.13 -14.14 -20.79
CA ASP A 301 -12.35 -14.90 -21.04
C ASP A 301 -13.06 -15.33 -19.75
N LYS A 302 -12.58 -14.82 -18.60
CA LYS A 302 -13.07 -15.16 -17.24
C LYS A 302 -12.85 -16.61 -16.82
N ASN A 303 -11.90 -17.32 -17.44
CA ASN A 303 -11.41 -18.56 -16.89
C ASN A 303 -10.51 -18.23 -15.70
N PHE A 304 -10.76 -18.87 -14.56
CA PHE A 304 -10.01 -18.61 -13.34
C PHE A 304 -9.38 -19.90 -12.80
N TYR A 305 -8.20 -19.72 -12.20
CA TYR A 305 -7.39 -20.82 -11.75
C TYR A 305 -6.77 -20.51 -10.39
N PHE A 306 -6.79 -21.47 -9.50
CA PHE A 306 -6.20 -21.39 -8.17
C PHE A 306 -4.70 -21.09 -8.22
N LEU A 307 -4.28 -20.12 -7.45
CA LEU A 307 -2.87 -19.81 -7.22
C LEU A 307 -2.41 -20.36 -5.87
N GLU A 308 -3.00 -19.86 -4.80
CA GLU A 308 -2.65 -20.22 -3.43
C GLU A 308 -3.79 -19.89 -2.46
N MET A 309 -3.71 -20.41 -1.25
CA MET A 309 -4.57 -19.99 -0.15
C MET A 309 -3.72 -19.38 0.95
N ASN A 310 -3.97 -18.12 1.27
CA ASN A 310 -3.35 -17.44 2.39
C ASN A 310 -4.12 -17.77 3.66
N THR A 311 -3.45 -18.47 4.57
CA THR A 311 -4.04 -18.97 5.82
C THR A 311 -3.95 -17.95 6.95
N ARG A 312 -4.31 -16.70 6.65
CA ARG A 312 -4.21 -15.53 7.53
C ARG A 312 -5.13 -14.41 7.07
N LEU A 313 -5.27 -13.39 7.91
CA LEU A 313 -5.86 -12.13 7.48
C LEU A 313 -4.96 -11.49 6.40
N GLN A 314 -5.55 -10.94 5.35
CA GLN A 314 -4.84 -10.21 4.31
C GLN A 314 -4.69 -8.73 4.66
N VAL A 315 -3.69 -8.07 4.06
CA VAL A 315 -3.48 -6.61 4.21
C VAL A 315 -4.73 -5.85 3.77
N GLU A 316 -5.30 -6.23 2.64
CA GLU A 316 -6.42 -5.63 1.92
C GLU A 316 -7.82 -6.01 2.47
N HIS A 317 -7.89 -6.62 3.66
CA HIS A 317 -9.18 -6.94 4.30
C HIS A 317 -10.14 -5.73 4.47
N PRO A 318 -9.65 -4.48 4.62
CA PRO A 318 -10.53 -3.34 4.81
C PRO A 318 -11.53 -3.11 3.68
N VAL A 319 -11.20 -3.38 2.41
CA VAL A 319 -12.15 -3.20 1.31
C VAL A 319 -13.31 -4.20 1.39
N THR A 320 -13.05 -5.43 1.84
CA THR A 320 -14.12 -6.41 2.11
C THR A 320 -14.99 -5.97 3.29
N GLU A 321 -14.38 -5.47 4.37
CA GLU A 321 -15.12 -4.96 5.53
C GLU A 321 -16.02 -3.79 5.12
N LEU A 322 -15.52 -2.86 4.30
CA LEU A 322 -16.28 -1.70 3.83
C LEU A 322 -17.49 -2.06 2.97
N ILE A 323 -17.42 -3.11 2.15
CA ILE A 323 -18.55 -3.50 1.29
C ILE A 323 -19.51 -4.49 1.93
N THR A 324 -19.08 -5.22 2.99
CA THR A 324 -19.91 -6.24 3.66
C THR A 324 -20.49 -5.79 5.00
N GLY A 325 -19.87 -4.81 5.62
CA GLY A 325 -20.22 -4.41 6.99
C GLY A 325 -19.76 -5.41 8.07
N ILE A 326 -18.80 -6.29 7.79
CA ILE A 326 -18.34 -7.35 8.69
C ILE A 326 -16.90 -7.04 9.14
N ASP A 327 -16.67 -6.84 10.45
CA ASP A 327 -15.34 -6.71 11.03
C ASP A 327 -14.66 -8.09 11.08
N LEU A 328 -13.70 -8.33 10.18
CA LEU A 328 -13.00 -9.63 10.09
C LEU A 328 -12.16 -9.94 11.33
N VAL A 329 -11.55 -8.93 11.94
CA VAL A 329 -10.75 -9.11 13.17
C VAL A 329 -11.66 -9.52 14.33
N GLU A 330 -12.83 -8.90 14.47
CA GLU A 330 -13.82 -9.31 15.46
C GLU A 330 -14.25 -10.76 15.24
N GLN A 331 -14.57 -11.13 13.99
CA GLN A 331 -14.97 -12.51 13.67
C GLN A 331 -13.84 -13.52 13.96
N MET A 332 -12.59 -13.19 13.65
CA MET A 332 -11.45 -14.05 14.00
C MET A 332 -11.34 -14.30 15.50
N ILE A 333 -11.51 -13.24 16.30
CA ILE A 333 -11.46 -13.35 17.78
C ILE A 333 -12.61 -14.24 18.28
N ARG A 334 -13.85 -14.04 17.79
CA ARG A 334 -15.03 -14.86 18.15
C ARG A 334 -14.86 -16.31 17.79
N VAL A 335 -14.39 -16.59 16.58
CA VAL A 335 -14.11 -17.96 16.11
C VAL A 335 -13.03 -18.63 16.97
N ALA A 336 -11.98 -17.89 17.33
CA ALA A 336 -10.92 -18.42 18.19
C ALA A 336 -11.43 -18.79 19.58
N ASP A 337 -12.36 -18.02 20.12
CA ASP A 337 -13.05 -18.27 21.40
C ASP A 337 -14.03 -19.48 21.33
N GLY A 338 -14.33 -19.96 20.13
CA GLY A 338 -15.20 -21.14 19.89
C GLY A 338 -16.64 -20.80 19.52
N GLU A 339 -16.93 -19.52 19.26
CA GLU A 339 -18.27 -19.13 18.78
C GLU A 339 -18.55 -19.70 17.37
N THR A 340 -19.80 -20.03 17.12
CA THR A 340 -20.30 -20.37 15.79
C THR A 340 -20.54 -19.09 15.01
N LEU A 341 -20.28 -19.11 13.71
CA LEU A 341 -20.59 -17.98 12.83
C LEU A 341 -22.06 -17.58 12.96
N SER A 342 -22.29 -16.32 13.29
CA SER A 342 -23.63 -15.73 13.41
C SER A 342 -24.21 -15.27 12.07
N ILE A 343 -23.44 -15.42 10.97
CA ILE A 343 -23.74 -14.93 9.63
C ILE A 343 -23.82 -16.12 8.70
N ALA A 344 -24.96 -16.30 8.01
CA ALA A 344 -25.11 -17.29 6.96
C ALA A 344 -24.71 -16.70 5.59
N GLN A 345 -24.44 -17.57 4.60
CA GLN A 345 -24.05 -17.11 3.26
C GLN A 345 -25.10 -16.17 2.63
N ASP A 346 -26.38 -16.43 2.85
CA ASP A 346 -27.48 -15.63 2.29
C ASP A 346 -27.60 -14.24 2.96
N ASP A 347 -26.99 -14.04 4.13
CA ASP A 347 -26.95 -12.76 4.82
C ASP A 347 -25.84 -11.85 4.29
N VAL A 348 -24.85 -12.41 3.58
CA VAL A 348 -23.74 -11.65 3.01
C VAL A 348 -24.23 -10.82 1.83
N LYS A 349 -24.10 -9.51 1.95
CA LYS A 349 -24.48 -8.56 0.90
C LYS A 349 -23.29 -7.68 0.58
N LEU A 350 -23.02 -7.50 -0.70
CA LEU A 350 -22.03 -6.56 -1.19
C LEU A 350 -22.72 -5.25 -1.51
N ASN A 351 -22.36 -4.21 -0.80
CA ASN A 351 -22.99 -2.90 -0.94
C ASN A 351 -21.94 -1.86 -1.34
N GLY A 352 -22.20 -1.11 -2.41
CA GLY A 352 -21.29 -0.10 -2.89
C GLY A 352 -19.95 -0.67 -3.39
N TRP A 353 -18.94 0.14 -3.30
CA TRP A 353 -17.59 -0.13 -3.80
C TRP A 353 -16.54 0.44 -2.88
N ALA A 354 -15.46 -0.29 -2.63
CA ALA A 354 -14.35 0.18 -1.83
C ALA A 354 -13.03 0.07 -2.60
N ILE A 355 -12.15 1.03 -2.39
CA ILE A 355 -10.79 1.07 -2.96
C ILE A 355 -9.81 1.28 -1.83
N GLU A 356 -8.74 0.50 -1.80
CA GLU A 356 -7.58 0.65 -0.92
C GLU A 356 -6.37 1.11 -1.72
N SER A 357 -5.62 2.05 -1.19
CA SER A 357 -4.30 2.46 -1.68
C SER A 357 -3.27 2.25 -0.58
N ARG A 358 -2.24 1.45 -0.86
CA ARG A 358 -1.15 1.23 0.08
C ARG A 358 -0.12 2.35 -0.03
N LEU A 359 -0.06 3.16 1.00
CA LEU A 359 0.95 4.20 1.11
C LEU A 359 2.24 3.61 1.65
N TYR A 360 3.29 3.61 0.81
CA TYR A 360 4.63 3.12 1.14
C TYR A 360 5.65 4.24 1.22
N ALA A 361 6.63 4.06 2.09
CA ALA A 361 7.86 4.87 2.14
C ALA A 361 8.82 4.43 1.01
N GLU A 362 8.40 4.65 -0.23
CA GLU A 362 9.11 4.33 -1.46
C GLU A 362 9.03 5.52 -2.42
N ASP A 363 10.17 5.93 -2.98
CA ASP A 363 10.22 7.08 -3.88
C ASP A 363 9.94 6.63 -5.33
N PRO A 364 8.78 6.97 -5.92
CA PRO A 364 8.43 6.54 -7.26
C PRO A 364 9.30 7.17 -8.35
N TYR A 365 9.88 8.36 -8.09
CA TYR A 365 10.79 9.03 -9.02
C TYR A 365 12.18 8.39 -9.04
N ARG A 366 12.49 7.55 -8.07
CA ARG A 366 13.73 6.77 -7.96
C ARG A 366 13.46 5.27 -8.08
N ASN A 367 12.57 4.90 -9.00
CA ASN A 367 12.17 3.50 -9.24
C ASN A 367 11.67 2.78 -7.97
N PHE A 368 10.93 3.51 -7.11
CA PHE A 368 10.36 3.02 -5.85
C PHE A 368 11.42 2.49 -4.87
N LEU A 369 12.59 3.13 -4.84
CA LEU A 369 13.56 2.81 -3.81
C LEU A 369 13.01 3.15 -2.41
N PRO A 370 13.27 2.29 -1.42
CA PRO A 370 12.86 2.52 -0.05
C PRO A 370 13.41 3.83 0.51
N SER A 371 12.60 4.51 1.31
CA SER A 371 12.98 5.74 2.00
C SER A 371 12.78 5.58 3.50
N ILE A 372 13.82 5.80 4.27
CA ILE A 372 13.81 5.73 5.73
C ILE A 372 13.95 7.13 6.32
N GLY A 373 13.59 7.29 7.57
CA GLY A 373 13.76 8.54 8.30
C GLY A 373 12.54 8.97 9.06
N ARG A 374 12.59 10.23 9.52
CA ARG A 374 11.54 10.79 10.36
C ARG A 374 10.44 11.42 9.52
N LEU A 375 9.19 11.11 9.85
CA LEU A 375 8.00 11.78 9.33
C LEU A 375 7.90 13.18 9.94
N THR A 376 8.41 14.19 9.24
CA THR A 376 8.33 15.58 9.71
C THR A 376 6.92 16.14 9.59
N ARG A 377 6.11 15.53 8.70
CA ARG A 377 4.69 15.78 8.53
C ARG A 377 3.98 14.47 8.27
N TYR A 378 2.93 14.20 9.02
CA TYR A 378 2.01 13.10 8.77
C TYR A 378 0.61 13.51 9.19
N ARG A 379 -0.22 13.86 8.22
CA ARG A 379 -1.62 14.24 8.42
C ARG A 379 -2.48 13.53 7.38
N PRO A 380 -3.11 12.43 7.77
CA PRO A 380 -4.07 11.76 6.91
C PRO A 380 -5.30 12.64 6.66
N PRO A 381 -6.09 12.36 5.62
CA PRO A 381 -7.39 12.97 5.44
C PRO A 381 -8.29 12.68 6.65
N SER A 382 -9.27 13.54 6.88
CA SER A 382 -10.26 13.28 7.93
C SER A 382 -11.00 11.97 7.64
N GLU A 383 -10.96 11.05 8.60
CA GLU A 383 -11.76 9.84 8.54
C GLU A 383 -13.23 10.18 8.78
N HIS A 384 -14.11 9.63 7.97
CA HIS A 384 -15.55 9.79 8.12
C HIS A 384 -16.31 8.61 7.54
N ALA A 385 -17.48 8.34 8.12
CA ALA A 385 -18.43 7.39 7.57
C ALA A 385 -19.31 8.05 6.52
N ALA A 386 -19.90 7.26 5.62
CA ALA A 386 -20.95 7.73 4.74
C ALA A 386 -22.16 8.17 5.57
N GLY A 387 -22.75 9.34 5.21
CA GLY A 387 -23.98 9.85 5.82
C GLY A 387 -25.11 8.83 5.72
N PRO A 388 -26.28 9.07 6.37
CA PRO A 388 -27.25 8.02 6.60
C PRO A 388 -27.64 7.35 5.28
N LEU A 389 -27.07 6.16 5.07
CA LEU A 389 -27.58 5.23 4.09
C LEU A 389 -28.93 4.77 4.65
N GLU A 390 -29.99 5.11 3.96
CA GLU A 390 -31.30 4.60 4.29
C GLU A 390 -31.21 3.08 4.45
N ASP A 391 -31.58 2.57 5.61
CA ASP A 391 -31.75 1.17 5.99
C ASP A 391 -30.61 0.37 6.61
N ASN A 392 -29.37 0.83 6.76
CA ASN A 392 -28.31 -0.04 7.28
C ASN A 392 -27.30 0.65 8.20
N GLY A 393 -27.71 1.21 9.31
CA GLY A 393 -26.81 1.75 10.35
C GLY A 393 -25.64 0.84 10.81
N LYS A 394 -25.49 -0.36 10.21
CA LYS A 394 -24.39 -1.29 10.43
C LYS A 394 -23.09 -0.94 9.70
N TRP A 395 -23.15 -0.22 8.61
CA TRP A 395 -21.98 0.12 7.78
C TRP A 395 -21.00 1.03 8.48
N VAL A 396 -21.55 2.01 9.17
CA VAL A 396 -20.81 3.03 9.89
C VAL A 396 -19.97 2.42 10.99
N ASP A 397 -20.43 1.32 11.60
CA ASP A 397 -19.75 0.69 12.73
C ASP A 397 -18.50 -0.12 12.30
N VAL A 398 -18.47 -0.58 11.04
CA VAL A 398 -17.41 -1.49 10.57
C VAL A 398 -16.24 -0.76 9.93
N ALA A 399 -16.50 0.34 9.27
CA ALA A 399 -15.46 1.14 8.61
C ALA A 399 -14.44 1.77 9.58
N ASP A 400 -14.59 1.51 10.89
CA ASP A 400 -13.81 2.11 11.98
C ASP A 400 -13.77 3.65 11.97
N ALA A 401 -14.63 4.23 11.16
CA ALA A 401 -15.07 5.59 11.29
C ALA A 401 -15.86 5.80 12.59
N ALA A 402 -15.86 4.79 13.47
CA ALA A 402 -16.63 4.76 14.71
C ALA A 402 -16.23 5.84 15.73
N GLU A 403 -15.09 6.50 15.55
CA GLU A 403 -14.70 7.68 16.29
C GLU A 403 -14.99 8.99 15.54
N ALA A 404 -15.24 8.93 14.22
CA ALA A 404 -15.56 10.09 13.41
C ALA A 404 -17.09 10.26 13.34
N ALA A 405 -17.58 11.43 13.68
CA ALA A 405 -18.98 11.77 13.42
C ALA A 405 -19.22 11.74 11.89
N PRO A 406 -20.38 11.21 11.44
CA PRO A 406 -20.72 11.29 10.02
C PRO A 406 -20.72 12.77 9.59
N GLU A 407 -19.92 13.10 8.57
CA GLU A 407 -20.02 14.41 7.93
C GLU A 407 -21.41 14.51 7.29
N GLN A 408 -22.19 15.51 7.70
CA GLN A 408 -23.53 15.70 7.16
C GLN A 408 -23.42 15.90 5.64
N ASN A 409 -24.09 15.04 4.89
CA ASN A 409 -24.21 15.04 3.43
C ASN A 409 -23.05 14.43 2.63
N THR A 410 -22.18 13.60 3.19
CA THR A 410 -21.23 12.82 2.38
C THR A 410 -21.82 11.46 1.99
N THR A 411 -21.71 11.13 0.71
CA THR A 411 -22.08 9.79 0.18
C THR A 411 -20.93 8.81 0.20
N THR A 412 -19.74 9.25 0.63
CA THR A 412 -18.50 8.45 0.65
C THR A 412 -17.99 8.29 2.07
N ALA A 413 -17.23 7.23 2.31
CA ALA A 413 -16.48 7.05 3.56
C ALA A 413 -14.99 7.09 3.29
N VAL A 414 -14.20 7.52 4.28
CA VAL A 414 -12.73 7.51 4.27
C VAL A 414 -12.26 6.85 5.55
N ARG A 415 -11.36 5.85 5.39
CA ARG A 415 -10.71 5.11 6.47
C ARG A 415 -9.20 5.11 6.26
N ASN A 416 -8.42 5.26 7.32
CA ASN A 416 -6.97 5.24 7.27
C ASN A 416 -6.39 4.32 8.34
N ASP A 417 -5.99 3.11 7.95
CA ASP A 417 -5.31 2.17 8.84
C ASP A 417 -3.81 2.49 8.84
N THR A 418 -3.27 2.90 9.97
CA THR A 418 -1.88 3.33 10.10
C THR A 418 -1.23 2.83 11.37
N GLY A 419 0.09 2.62 11.30
CA GLY A 419 0.94 2.31 12.45
C GLY A 419 1.92 3.41 12.82
N VAL A 420 1.82 4.60 12.20
CA VAL A 420 2.73 5.71 12.36
C VAL A 420 2.01 7.00 12.76
N PHE A 421 2.78 8.01 13.16
CA PHE A 421 2.29 9.33 13.54
C PHE A 421 3.29 10.42 13.17
N GLU A 422 2.87 11.68 13.17
CA GLU A 422 3.76 12.82 12.91
C GLU A 422 4.88 12.88 13.94
N GLY A 423 6.12 12.89 13.47
CA GLY A 423 7.32 12.81 14.31
C GLY A 423 7.85 11.40 14.53
N GLY A 424 7.11 10.35 14.12
CA GLY A 424 7.56 8.97 14.11
C GLY A 424 8.64 8.71 13.07
N GLU A 425 9.26 7.55 13.14
CA GLU A 425 10.38 7.15 12.27
C GLU A 425 10.00 5.91 11.46
N ILE A 426 10.31 5.92 10.16
CA ILE A 426 10.24 4.75 9.30
C ILE A 426 11.57 4.02 9.40
N SER A 427 11.51 2.80 9.96
CA SER A 427 12.68 1.98 10.24
C SER A 427 13.15 1.22 9.01
N MET A 428 14.46 1.03 8.88
CA MET A 428 15.07 0.19 7.84
C MET A 428 14.85 -1.32 8.04
N TYR A 429 14.37 -1.75 9.20
CA TYR A 429 14.31 -3.18 9.57
C TYR A 429 13.01 -3.87 9.16
N TYR A 430 11.99 -3.11 8.75
CA TYR A 430 10.64 -3.63 8.53
C TYR A 430 10.08 -3.15 7.20
N ASP A 431 8.87 -3.63 6.89
CA ASP A 431 8.12 -3.22 5.69
C ASP A 431 7.92 -1.70 5.65
N PRO A 432 8.07 -1.06 4.47
CA PRO A 432 7.96 0.39 4.31
C PRO A 432 6.52 0.92 4.38
N MET A 433 5.52 0.12 4.72
CA MET A 433 4.12 0.56 4.76
C MET A 433 3.90 1.64 5.81
N ILE A 434 3.40 2.78 5.37
CA ILE A 434 3.02 3.93 6.21
C ILE A 434 1.56 3.80 6.63
N ALA A 435 0.69 3.54 5.66
CA ALA A 435 -0.76 3.46 5.88
C ALA A 435 -1.46 2.71 4.74
N LYS A 436 -2.69 2.28 5.02
CA LYS A 436 -3.68 1.85 4.05
C LYS A 436 -4.79 2.89 4.04
N LEU A 437 -4.89 3.63 2.95
CA LEU A 437 -5.97 4.58 2.74
C LEU A 437 -7.09 3.87 1.98
N CYS A 438 -8.26 3.79 2.60
CA CYS A 438 -9.43 3.14 2.03
C CYS A 438 -10.56 4.14 1.85
N THR A 439 -11.29 4.04 0.74
CA THR A 439 -12.49 4.82 0.50
C THR A 439 -13.62 3.92 0.05
N TRP A 440 -14.82 4.30 0.42
CA TRP A 440 -16.05 3.63 -0.01
C TRP A 440 -17.03 4.64 -0.62
N GLY A 441 -17.80 4.18 -1.59
CA GLY A 441 -18.90 4.95 -2.18
C GLY A 441 -20.00 4.03 -2.71
N PRO A 442 -21.22 4.56 -2.96
CA PRO A 442 -22.33 3.78 -3.53
C PRO A 442 -21.99 3.13 -4.87
N THR A 443 -21.14 3.78 -5.66
CA THR A 443 -20.63 3.27 -6.93
C THR A 443 -19.09 3.31 -6.96
N ARG A 444 -18.50 2.60 -7.92
CA ARG A 444 -17.04 2.64 -8.16
C ARG A 444 -16.56 4.08 -8.45
N ALA A 445 -17.36 4.85 -9.21
CA ALA A 445 -16.99 6.22 -9.52
C ALA A 445 -16.96 7.11 -8.25
N ASP A 446 -17.90 6.92 -7.33
CA ASP A 446 -17.94 7.66 -6.05
C ASP A 446 -16.73 7.27 -5.17
N ALA A 447 -16.44 5.97 -5.05
CA ALA A 447 -15.29 5.50 -4.29
C ALA A 447 -13.96 6.03 -4.85
N LEU A 448 -13.84 6.06 -6.20
CA LEU A 448 -12.68 6.56 -6.92
C LEU A 448 -12.50 8.07 -6.70
N GLU A 449 -13.58 8.86 -6.80
CA GLU A 449 -13.51 10.31 -6.55
C GLU A 449 -13.20 10.59 -5.06
N GLY A 450 -13.76 9.78 -4.15
CA GLY A 450 -13.39 9.80 -2.73
C GLY A 450 -11.89 9.57 -2.52
N MET A 451 -11.30 8.57 -3.21
CA MET A 451 -9.88 8.26 -3.12
C MET A 451 -9.00 9.39 -3.67
N ARG A 452 -9.35 9.98 -4.81
CA ARG A 452 -8.66 11.13 -5.38
C ARG A 452 -8.59 12.30 -4.39
N ASN A 453 -9.72 12.63 -3.79
CA ASN A 453 -9.79 13.73 -2.83
C ASN A 453 -9.05 13.41 -1.53
N ALA A 454 -9.11 12.17 -1.06
CA ALA A 454 -8.37 11.72 0.12
C ALA A 454 -6.86 11.73 -0.10
N LEU A 455 -6.37 11.27 -1.26
CA LEU A 455 -4.95 11.33 -1.63
C LEU A 455 -4.45 12.78 -1.77
N ASP A 456 -5.27 13.68 -2.34
CA ASP A 456 -4.93 15.11 -2.43
C ASP A 456 -4.86 15.79 -1.05
N ALA A 457 -5.66 15.31 -0.07
CA ALA A 457 -5.65 15.84 1.28
C ALA A 457 -4.58 15.20 2.20
N PHE A 458 -3.94 14.12 1.79
CA PHE A 458 -2.97 13.41 2.62
C PHE A 458 -1.60 14.11 2.60
N GLU A 459 -1.15 14.62 3.74
CA GLU A 459 0.13 15.29 3.89
C GLU A 459 1.18 14.33 4.49
N VAL A 460 2.25 14.05 3.74
CA VAL A 460 3.42 13.30 4.20
C VAL A 460 4.68 14.04 3.77
N GLU A 461 5.60 14.27 4.72
CA GLU A 461 6.91 14.89 4.47
C GLU A 461 8.00 14.29 5.37
N GLY A 462 9.24 14.48 4.94
CA GLY A 462 10.44 14.00 5.64
C GLY A 462 11.07 12.77 4.99
N ILE A 463 10.30 12.03 4.21
CA ILE A 463 10.74 10.83 3.47
C ILE A 463 10.15 10.83 2.06
N GLY A 464 10.73 10.04 1.14
CA GLY A 464 10.12 9.68 -0.13
C GLY A 464 8.92 8.75 0.10
N HIS A 465 7.87 8.92 -0.70
CA HIS A 465 6.63 8.14 -0.58
C HIS A 465 5.91 8.04 -1.93
N ASN A 466 5.09 7.01 -2.10
CA ASN A 466 4.43 6.72 -3.37
C ASN A 466 3.10 7.45 -3.62
N LEU A 467 2.69 8.40 -2.78
CA LEU A 467 1.44 9.19 -2.96
C LEU A 467 1.27 9.78 -4.37
N PRO A 468 2.30 10.39 -5.01
CA PRO A 468 2.15 10.92 -6.37
C PRO A 468 1.78 9.84 -7.38
N PHE A 469 2.37 8.65 -7.25
CA PHE A 469 2.08 7.51 -8.11
C PHE A 469 0.66 6.97 -7.87
N LEU A 470 0.23 6.83 -6.62
CA LEU A 470 -1.14 6.41 -6.29
C LEU A 470 -2.17 7.37 -6.90
N SER A 471 -1.94 8.69 -6.77
CA SER A 471 -2.82 9.69 -7.38
C SER A 471 -2.86 9.59 -8.91
N ALA A 472 -1.71 9.34 -9.55
CA ALA A 472 -1.62 9.18 -11.01
C ALA A 472 -2.41 7.97 -11.50
N VAL A 473 -2.34 6.84 -10.78
CA VAL A 473 -3.10 5.63 -11.13
C VAL A 473 -4.60 5.87 -11.01
N MET A 474 -5.07 6.62 -9.99
CA MET A 474 -6.50 6.94 -9.82
C MET A 474 -7.10 7.76 -10.96
N ASP A 475 -6.28 8.54 -11.65
CA ASP A 475 -6.70 9.32 -12.83
C ASP A 475 -6.39 8.62 -14.17
N HIS A 476 -5.71 7.47 -14.14
CA HIS A 476 -5.32 6.75 -15.35
C HIS A 476 -6.55 6.16 -16.07
N PRO A 477 -6.69 6.35 -17.41
CA PRO A 477 -7.87 5.89 -18.16
C PRO A 477 -8.17 4.40 -18.01
N ARG A 478 -7.17 3.53 -18.07
CA ARG A 478 -7.33 2.07 -17.88
C ARG A 478 -7.79 1.71 -16.46
N PHE A 479 -7.30 2.40 -15.45
CA PHE A 479 -7.78 2.17 -14.08
C PHE A 479 -9.22 2.66 -13.92
N THR A 480 -9.52 3.83 -14.45
CA THR A 480 -10.88 4.41 -14.40
C THR A 480 -11.90 3.53 -15.12
N SER A 481 -11.55 2.97 -16.29
CA SER A 481 -12.43 2.03 -17.03
C SER A 481 -12.51 0.64 -16.39
N GLY A 482 -11.57 0.26 -15.53
CA GLY A 482 -11.45 -1.09 -14.97
C GLY A 482 -10.72 -2.09 -15.88
N GLU A 483 -10.04 -1.62 -16.92
CA GLU A 483 -9.21 -2.45 -17.83
C GLU A 483 -7.82 -2.65 -17.25
N ILE A 484 -7.74 -3.34 -16.12
CA ILE A 484 -6.52 -3.56 -15.36
C ILE A 484 -6.04 -5.01 -15.45
N THR A 485 -4.73 -5.19 -15.44
CA THR A 485 -4.05 -6.49 -15.42
C THR A 485 -2.86 -6.42 -14.46
N THR A 486 -2.27 -7.56 -14.12
CA THR A 486 -1.04 -7.57 -13.30
C THR A 486 0.15 -6.92 -14.00
N GLY A 487 0.09 -6.75 -15.31
CA GLY A 487 1.09 -6.04 -16.13
C GLY A 487 0.92 -4.53 -16.17
N PHE A 488 -0.18 -3.98 -15.61
CA PHE A 488 -0.55 -2.57 -15.74
C PHE A 488 0.62 -1.60 -15.49
N ILE A 489 1.33 -1.74 -14.38
CA ILE A 489 2.41 -0.79 -14.03
C ILE A 489 3.58 -0.89 -15.02
N ALA A 490 3.96 -2.10 -15.44
CA ALA A 490 5.04 -2.30 -16.38
C ALA A 490 4.68 -1.81 -17.80
N GLU A 491 3.41 -1.92 -18.18
CA GLU A 491 2.90 -1.50 -19.50
C GLU A 491 2.75 0.02 -19.59
N GLU A 492 2.23 0.66 -18.53
CA GLU A 492 1.93 2.10 -18.54
C GLU A 492 3.11 2.97 -18.09
N TYR A 493 4.06 2.40 -17.34
CA TYR A 493 5.25 3.08 -16.85
C TYR A 493 6.54 2.28 -17.16
N PRO A 494 6.83 1.97 -18.45
CA PRO A 494 7.97 1.11 -18.83
C PRO A 494 9.32 1.73 -18.44
N ASP A 495 9.43 3.06 -18.49
CA ASP A 495 10.64 3.81 -18.14
C ASP A 495 10.63 4.30 -16.67
N GLY A 496 9.66 3.82 -15.86
CA GLY A 496 9.43 4.28 -14.51
C GLY A 496 8.50 5.49 -14.42
N PHE A 497 8.21 5.94 -13.21
CA PHE A 497 7.29 7.05 -12.94
C PHE A 497 8.04 8.39 -13.02
N ALA A 498 7.70 9.23 -13.98
CA ALA A 498 8.28 10.56 -14.17
C ALA A 498 7.42 11.71 -13.61
N GLY A 499 6.29 11.40 -12.95
CA GLY A 499 5.30 12.38 -12.50
C GLY A 499 4.12 12.50 -13.45
N VAL A 500 3.25 13.45 -13.17
CA VAL A 500 2.05 13.74 -13.95
C VAL A 500 2.19 15.13 -14.56
N GLU A 501 1.98 15.23 -15.86
CA GLU A 501 1.79 16.49 -16.57
C GLU A 501 0.29 16.83 -16.58
N LEU A 502 -0.05 18.00 -16.06
CA LEU A 502 -1.44 18.46 -16.05
C LEU A 502 -1.81 19.05 -17.43
N PRO A 503 -3.03 18.80 -17.91
CA PRO A 503 -3.55 19.45 -19.12
C PRO A 503 -3.74 20.96 -18.89
N GLU A 504 -3.77 21.73 -19.97
CA GLU A 504 -3.80 23.20 -19.93
C GLU A 504 -4.92 23.78 -19.04
N ASP A 505 -6.13 23.20 -19.11
CA ASP A 505 -7.26 23.69 -18.28
C ASP A 505 -7.01 23.45 -16.77
N ALA A 506 -6.41 22.32 -16.40
CA ALA A 506 -6.01 22.08 -15.01
C ALA A 506 -4.89 23.00 -14.58
N LEU A 507 -3.88 23.24 -15.43
CA LEU A 507 -2.81 24.20 -15.17
C LEU A 507 -3.36 25.61 -14.96
N ARG A 508 -4.33 26.07 -15.75
CA ARG A 508 -4.99 27.35 -15.59
C ARG A 508 -5.72 27.48 -14.26
N ARG A 509 -6.40 26.42 -13.82
CA ARG A 509 -7.06 26.41 -12.50
C ARG A 509 -6.06 26.51 -11.37
N VAL A 510 -4.95 25.77 -11.44
CA VAL A 510 -3.85 25.85 -10.47
C VAL A 510 -3.19 27.23 -10.49
N ALA A 511 -2.92 27.80 -11.68
CA ALA A 511 -2.34 29.13 -11.82
C ALA A 511 -3.25 30.20 -11.21
N ALA A 512 -4.57 30.13 -11.45
CA ALA A 512 -5.55 31.04 -10.86
C ALA A 512 -5.57 30.96 -9.32
N ALA A 513 -5.58 29.76 -8.77
CA ALA A 513 -5.50 29.53 -7.34
C ALA A 513 -4.20 30.10 -6.74
N CYS A 514 -3.06 29.82 -7.35
CA CYS A 514 -1.75 30.34 -6.91
C CYS A 514 -1.67 31.87 -6.97
N ALA A 515 -2.25 32.50 -7.99
CA ALA A 515 -2.32 33.96 -8.07
C ALA A 515 -3.17 34.56 -6.95
N ALA A 516 -4.33 33.97 -6.65
CA ALA A 516 -5.18 34.35 -5.52
C ALA A 516 -4.44 34.20 -4.17
N MET A 517 -3.79 33.05 -3.95
CA MET A 517 -3.00 32.77 -2.75
C MET A 517 -1.83 33.78 -2.60
N ASN A 518 -1.11 34.06 -3.68
CA ASN A 518 -0.02 35.03 -3.67
C ASN A 518 -0.54 36.42 -3.33
N ARG A 519 -1.69 36.82 -3.85
CA ARG A 519 -2.35 38.08 -3.52
C ARG A 519 -2.61 38.20 -2.02
N VAL A 520 -3.16 37.17 -1.40
CA VAL A 520 -3.38 37.09 0.07
C VAL A 520 -2.04 37.28 0.81
N ALA A 521 -0.99 36.57 0.39
CA ALA A 521 0.31 36.64 1.01
C ALA A 521 0.93 38.07 0.88
N GLU A 522 0.85 38.70 -0.29
CA GLU A 522 1.39 40.03 -0.55
C GLU A 522 0.62 41.13 0.20
N ILE A 523 -0.71 41.02 0.30
CA ILE A 523 -1.51 41.95 1.11
C ILE A 523 -1.12 41.83 2.59
N ARG A 524 -0.95 40.60 3.10
CA ARG A 524 -0.50 40.39 4.48
C ARG A 524 0.89 41.03 4.72
N ARG A 525 1.84 40.89 3.78
CA ARG A 525 3.15 41.51 3.84
C ARG A 525 3.06 43.05 3.79
N ALA A 526 2.17 43.60 3.00
CA ALA A 526 1.95 45.02 2.89
C ALA A 526 1.43 45.68 4.18
N ARG A 527 0.74 44.88 5.03
CA ARG A 527 0.18 45.35 6.32
C ARG A 527 1.13 45.26 7.51
N ILE A 528 2.40 44.87 7.31
CA ILE A 528 3.38 44.82 8.39
C ILE A 528 3.66 46.25 8.87
N SER A 529 3.55 46.52 10.19
CA SER A 529 3.87 47.77 10.81
C SER A 529 5.37 47.96 11.03
N GLY A 530 5.80 49.19 11.28
CA GLY A 530 7.23 49.52 11.53
C GLY A 530 8.08 49.65 10.27
N THR A 531 7.45 49.88 9.12
CA THR A 531 8.15 50.23 7.87
C THR A 531 8.82 51.60 7.98
N LEU A 532 9.99 51.78 7.32
CA LEU A 532 10.72 53.02 7.28
C LEU A 532 9.82 54.12 6.70
N ASP A 533 9.76 55.28 7.38
CA ASP A 533 8.91 56.43 7.02
C ASP A 533 7.40 56.12 6.88
N ASN A 534 6.90 55.05 7.53
CA ASN A 534 5.51 54.60 7.38
C ASN A 534 5.07 54.42 5.91
N HIS A 535 5.99 54.04 5.03
CA HIS A 535 5.72 53.85 3.62
C HIS A 535 4.72 52.69 3.41
N GLU A 536 3.57 52.99 2.85
CA GLU A 536 2.57 51.99 2.50
C GLU A 536 2.96 51.25 1.21
N ARG A 537 3.17 49.94 1.32
CA ARG A 537 3.43 49.11 0.15
C ARG A 537 2.12 48.82 -0.60
N LYS A 538 2.02 49.32 -1.84
CA LYS A 538 0.91 49.00 -2.74
C LYS A 538 1.15 47.68 -3.42
N VAL A 539 0.16 46.77 -3.35
CA VAL A 539 0.16 45.50 -4.04
C VAL A 539 -0.55 45.66 -5.38
N GLY A 540 0.16 45.45 -6.48
CA GLY A 540 -0.41 45.50 -7.83
C GLY A 540 -1.44 44.36 -8.07
N ASP A 541 -2.16 44.46 -9.17
CA ASP A 541 -3.15 43.51 -9.63
C ASP A 541 -2.68 42.61 -10.79
N GLN A 542 -1.59 43.00 -11.45
CA GLN A 542 -1.01 42.26 -12.56
C GLN A 542 0.06 41.31 -12.10
N TRP A 543 -0.06 40.04 -12.52
CA TRP A 543 0.83 38.97 -12.14
C TRP A 543 1.12 38.04 -13.35
N ASN A 544 2.31 37.46 -13.34
CA ASN A 544 2.68 36.33 -14.20
C ASN A 544 2.83 35.07 -13.35
N VAL A 545 2.20 33.99 -13.78
CA VAL A 545 2.33 32.69 -13.12
C VAL A 545 2.98 31.72 -14.10
N ALA A 546 4.17 31.24 -13.71
CA ALA A 546 4.96 30.28 -14.50
C ALA A 546 4.92 28.89 -13.84
N LEU A 547 4.47 27.87 -14.56
CA LEU A 547 4.43 26.47 -14.09
C LEU A 547 4.47 25.54 -15.31
N GLN A 548 5.10 24.38 -15.15
CA GLN A 548 5.22 23.32 -16.19
C GLN A 548 5.61 23.88 -17.57
N GLY A 549 6.60 24.81 -17.58
CA GLY A 549 7.09 25.43 -18.84
C GLY A 549 6.13 26.42 -19.50
N GLN A 550 4.98 26.70 -18.89
CA GLN A 550 3.99 27.67 -19.39
C GLN A 550 3.98 28.94 -18.54
N ASP A 551 3.78 30.08 -19.21
CA ASP A 551 3.66 31.41 -18.60
C ASP A 551 2.25 31.97 -18.81
N PHE A 552 1.57 32.32 -17.72
CA PHE A 552 0.24 32.91 -17.76
C PHE A 552 0.28 34.34 -17.20
N ASP A 553 0.07 35.33 -18.06
CA ASP A 553 -0.12 36.70 -17.62
C ASP A 553 -1.61 36.92 -17.25
N MET A 554 -1.85 37.53 -16.11
CA MET A 554 -3.18 37.67 -15.56
C MET A 554 -3.36 38.90 -14.68
N THR A 555 -4.61 39.31 -14.53
CA THR A 555 -5.05 40.36 -13.57
C THR A 555 -5.86 39.70 -12.45
N VAL A 556 -5.60 40.06 -11.20
CA VAL A 556 -6.25 39.56 -10.00
C VAL A 556 -7.12 40.65 -9.39
N GLU A 557 -8.43 40.53 -9.55
CA GLU A 557 -9.43 41.40 -8.95
C GLU A 557 -10.03 40.73 -7.72
N ALA A 558 -9.62 41.17 -6.50
CA ALA A 558 -10.10 40.57 -5.25
C ALA A 558 -11.24 41.34 -4.65
N ASP A 559 -12.21 40.64 -4.08
CA ASP A 559 -13.30 41.15 -3.27
C ASP A 559 -13.39 40.44 -1.90
N ARG A 560 -14.53 40.55 -1.20
CA ARG A 560 -14.72 39.91 0.13
C ARG A 560 -14.94 38.40 0.06
N GLU A 561 -15.39 37.88 -1.08
CA GLU A 561 -15.77 36.48 -1.26
C GLU A 561 -14.73 35.65 -2.01
N GLY A 562 -13.69 36.30 -2.55
CA GLY A 562 -12.64 35.63 -3.30
C GLY A 562 -11.91 36.56 -4.27
N ALA A 563 -11.54 36.02 -5.44
CA ALA A 563 -10.88 36.76 -6.48
C ALA A 563 -11.36 36.34 -7.87
N THR A 564 -11.50 37.31 -8.78
CA THR A 564 -11.68 37.05 -10.21
C THR A 564 -10.30 37.16 -10.88
N ILE A 565 -9.89 36.08 -11.53
CA ILE A 565 -8.62 35.98 -12.24
C ILE A 565 -8.92 36.10 -13.73
N ARG A 566 -8.40 37.12 -14.37
CA ARG A 566 -8.55 37.36 -15.81
C ARG A 566 -7.22 37.10 -16.51
N PHE A 567 -7.16 36.10 -17.37
CA PHE A 567 -6.01 35.78 -18.18
C PHE A 567 -5.87 36.73 -19.37
N ALA A 568 -4.66 36.87 -19.91
CA ALA A 568 -4.39 37.76 -21.05
C ALA A 568 -5.18 37.42 -22.30
N ASP A 569 -5.61 36.16 -22.49
CA ASP A 569 -6.47 35.69 -23.58
C ASP A 569 -7.97 35.99 -23.36
N GLY A 570 -8.32 36.63 -22.26
CA GLY A 570 -9.69 37.00 -21.89
C GLY A 570 -10.47 35.95 -21.12
N LYS A 571 -9.96 34.73 -20.95
CA LYS A 571 -10.60 33.73 -20.06
C LYS A 571 -10.57 34.22 -18.61
N THR A 572 -11.61 33.89 -17.86
CA THR A 572 -11.73 34.27 -16.45
C THR A 572 -12.06 33.08 -15.58
N HIS A 573 -11.48 33.06 -14.37
CA HIS A 573 -11.82 32.09 -13.32
C HIS A 573 -12.21 32.81 -12.04
N ARG A 574 -13.23 32.33 -11.37
CA ARG A 574 -13.61 32.76 -10.02
C ARG A 574 -12.96 31.83 -9.00
N VAL A 575 -12.13 32.38 -8.12
CA VAL A 575 -11.41 31.63 -7.08
C VAL A 575 -11.88 32.08 -5.70
N SER A 576 -12.23 31.12 -4.83
CA SER A 576 -12.49 31.35 -3.40
C SER A 576 -11.84 30.27 -2.56
N GLY A 577 -11.65 30.53 -1.27
CA GLY A 577 -11.04 29.61 -0.31
C GLY A 577 -10.59 30.35 0.93
N ASP A 578 -10.17 29.60 1.95
CA ASP A 578 -9.78 30.11 3.27
C ASP A 578 -8.27 30.02 3.55
N TRP A 579 -7.46 29.66 2.53
CA TRP A 579 -6.03 29.50 2.70
C TRP A 579 -5.33 30.77 3.22
N THR A 580 -4.47 30.57 4.20
CA THR A 580 -3.61 31.62 4.72
C THR A 580 -2.12 31.23 4.61
N PRO A 581 -1.18 32.23 4.52
CA PRO A 581 0.25 31.94 4.47
C PRO A 581 0.72 31.16 5.70
N GLY A 582 1.18 29.96 5.48
CA GLY A 582 1.61 28.98 6.50
C GLY A 582 0.82 27.67 6.44
N ASP A 583 -0.40 27.69 5.89
CA ASP A 583 -1.17 26.48 5.68
C ASP A 583 -0.55 25.65 4.54
N GLN A 584 -0.33 24.38 4.80
CA GLN A 584 0.27 23.45 3.83
C GLN A 584 -0.79 22.75 2.98
N LEU A 585 -2.07 22.86 3.33
CA LEU A 585 -3.19 22.39 2.56
C LEU A 585 -4.12 23.55 2.24
N ALA A 586 -4.35 23.80 0.96
CA ALA A 586 -5.30 24.80 0.48
C ALA A 586 -6.53 24.10 -0.10
N ARG A 587 -7.69 24.34 0.51
CA ARG A 587 -8.98 23.93 -0.03
C ARG A 587 -9.59 25.12 -0.74
N MET A 588 -9.49 25.11 -2.06
CA MET A 588 -9.92 26.19 -2.93
C MET A 588 -11.17 25.75 -3.71
N ASN A 589 -11.92 26.73 -4.19
CA ASN A 589 -12.96 26.54 -5.17
C ASN A 589 -12.65 27.37 -6.39
N VAL A 590 -12.63 26.76 -7.56
CA VAL A 590 -12.41 27.44 -8.84
C VAL A 590 -13.63 27.17 -9.73
N ASP A 591 -14.38 28.22 -10.04
CA ASP A 591 -15.63 28.17 -10.83
C ASP A 591 -16.68 27.23 -10.27
N GLY A 592 -16.81 27.12 -8.96
CA GLY A 592 -17.76 26.23 -8.31
C GLY A 592 -17.25 24.80 -8.10
N ALA A 593 -16.08 24.43 -8.66
CA ALA A 593 -15.50 23.12 -8.49
C ALA A 593 -14.39 23.11 -7.43
N PRO A 594 -14.35 22.15 -6.51
CA PRO A 594 -13.31 22.04 -5.50
C PRO A 594 -11.95 21.79 -6.13
N LEU A 595 -10.90 22.31 -5.48
CA LEU A 595 -9.50 22.11 -5.82
C LEU A 595 -8.68 22.04 -4.53
N VAL A 596 -8.10 20.87 -4.25
CA VAL A 596 -7.26 20.66 -3.08
C VAL A 596 -5.80 20.68 -3.51
N LEU A 597 -5.00 21.53 -2.87
CA LEU A 597 -3.59 21.73 -3.20
C LEU A 597 -2.73 21.55 -1.95
N LYS A 598 -1.74 20.68 -2.01
CA LYS A 598 -0.65 20.66 -1.01
C LYS A 598 0.33 21.77 -1.37
N VAL A 599 0.57 22.67 -0.43
CA VAL A 599 1.28 23.95 -0.66
C VAL A 599 2.60 23.95 0.10
N GLY A 600 3.71 23.89 -0.62
CA GLY A 600 5.04 24.16 -0.11
C GLY A 600 5.51 25.56 -0.53
N LYS A 601 6.27 26.23 0.31
CA LYS A 601 6.87 27.54 -0.03
C LYS A 601 8.18 27.34 -0.77
N ILE A 602 8.35 28.01 -1.90
CA ILE A 602 9.62 28.13 -2.60
C ILE A 602 9.99 29.61 -2.78
N SER A 603 11.22 29.89 -3.23
CA SER A 603 11.62 31.24 -3.55
C SER A 603 10.81 31.76 -4.74
N GLY A 604 10.06 32.85 -4.52
CA GLY A 604 9.24 33.49 -5.54
C GLY A 604 7.98 32.73 -5.94
N GLY A 605 7.45 31.86 -5.06
CA GLY A 605 6.22 31.13 -5.38
C GLY A 605 5.92 29.96 -4.46
N PHE A 606 5.35 28.91 -5.04
CA PHE A 606 4.84 27.72 -4.35
C PHE A 606 5.32 26.43 -5.03
N ARG A 607 5.55 25.40 -4.23
CA ARG A 607 5.53 24.01 -4.69
C ARG A 607 4.11 23.48 -4.50
N ILE A 608 3.45 23.13 -5.57
CA ILE A 608 2.08 22.66 -5.55
C ILE A 608 2.05 21.17 -5.92
N ARG A 609 1.41 20.36 -5.08
CA ARG A 609 1.18 18.94 -5.36
C ARG A 609 -0.32 18.67 -5.33
N SER A 610 -0.85 18.11 -6.41
CA SER A 610 -2.27 17.74 -6.57
C SER A 610 -2.40 16.77 -7.75
N ARG A 611 -3.28 15.79 -7.63
CA ARG A 611 -3.55 14.79 -8.69
C ARG A 611 -2.29 14.11 -9.25
N GLY A 612 -1.30 13.84 -8.38
CA GLY A 612 -0.02 13.23 -8.77
C GLY A 612 1.02 14.17 -9.38
N ALA A 613 0.63 15.39 -9.74
CA ALA A 613 1.56 16.40 -10.23
C ALA A 613 2.34 17.05 -9.06
N ASP A 614 3.60 17.40 -9.31
CA ASP A 614 4.48 18.14 -8.41
C ASP A 614 5.06 19.35 -9.14
N LEU A 615 4.45 20.50 -8.95
CA LEU A 615 4.67 21.70 -9.74
C LEU A 615 5.44 22.75 -8.93
N ARG A 616 6.49 23.30 -9.54
CA ARG A 616 7.12 24.56 -9.08
C ARG A 616 6.40 25.72 -9.75
N VAL A 617 5.62 26.45 -8.99
CA VAL A 617 4.80 27.57 -9.46
C VAL A 617 5.45 28.87 -9.03
N HIS A 618 5.98 29.64 -9.98
CA HIS A 618 6.51 30.95 -9.72
C HIS A 618 5.46 32.02 -9.97
N VAL A 619 5.20 32.86 -8.97
CA VAL A 619 4.28 34.00 -9.10
C VAL A 619 5.09 35.27 -9.04
N ARG A 620 5.09 36.02 -10.14
CA ARG A 620 6.00 37.15 -10.40
C ARG A 620 5.20 38.40 -10.78
N THR A 621 5.76 39.57 -10.47
CA THR A 621 5.29 40.80 -11.14
C THR A 621 5.72 40.77 -12.62
N PRO A 622 5.07 41.56 -13.51
CA PRO A 622 5.45 41.59 -14.93
C PRO A 622 6.96 41.89 -15.14
N ARG A 623 7.52 42.79 -14.33
CA ARG A 623 8.95 43.08 -14.39
C ARG A 623 9.85 41.93 -13.95
N GLN A 624 9.45 41.21 -12.90
CA GLN A 624 10.20 40.04 -12.46
C GLN A 624 10.13 38.91 -13.50
N ALA A 625 9.00 38.72 -14.18
CA ALA A 625 8.86 37.75 -15.26
C ALA A 625 9.77 38.08 -16.44
N GLU A 626 9.81 39.34 -16.87
CA GLU A 626 10.74 39.82 -17.89
C GLU A 626 12.20 39.48 -17.54
N LEU A 627 12.62 39.82 -16.33
CA LEU A 627 13.98 39.56 -15.86
C LEU A 627 14.29 38.07 -15.70
N ALA A 628 13.31 37.26 -15.29
CA ALA A 628 13.49 35.81 -15.16
C ALA A 628 13.80 35.12 -16.49
N ARG A 629 13.26 35.63 -17.61
CA ARG A 629 13.54 35.10 -18.94
C ARG A 629 14.98 35.32 -19.39
N LEU A 630 15.70 36.26 -18.72
CA LEU A 630 17.10 36.55 -19.00
C LEU A 630 18.09 35.74 -18.13
N MET A 631 17.55 34.95 -17.16
CA MET A 631 18.40 34.14 -16.30
C MET A 631 18.87 32.89 -17.08
N PRO A 632 20.18 32.57 -17.02
CA PRO A 632 20.68 31.34 -17.60
C PRO A 632 20.12 30.11 -16.90
N GLU A 633 19.91 29.06 -17.63
CA GLU A 633 19.57 27.76 -17.05
C GLU A 633 20.74 27.24 -16.23
N LYS A 634 20.45 26.77 -15.02
CA LYS A 634 21.46 26.19 -14.14
C LYS A 634 21.62 24.71 -14.52
N GLU A 635 22.79 24.36 -15.04
CA GLU A 635 23.15 22.98 -15.34
C GLU A 635 23.23 22.17 -14.03
N ALA A 636 22.74 20.92 -14.08
CA ALA A 636 22.89 19.99 -12.98
C ALA A 636 24.37 19.61 -12.80
N PRO A 637 24.85 19.34 -11.57
CA PRO A 637 26.19 18.81 -11.36
C PRO A 637 26.41 17.52 -12.15
N ASP A 638 27.54 17.42 -12.84
CA ASP A 638 27.94 16.17 -13.52
C ASP A 638 28.37 15.11 -12.49
N THR A 639 27.51 14.15 -12.23
CA THR A 639 27.77 13.00 -11.35
C THR A 639 28.14 11.73 -12.13
N SER A 640 28.32 11.82 -13.45
CA SER A 640 28.55 10.68 -14.32
C SER A 640 29.82 9.88 -14.00
N LYS A 641 30.72 10.45 -13.22
CA LYS A 641 31.96 9.81 -12.77
C LYS A 641 31.90 9.21 -11.37
N MET A 642 30.71 9.13 -10.77
CA MET A 642 30.51 8.62 -9.43
C MET A 642 29.39 7.61 -9.40
N LEU A 643 29.58 6.50 -8.67
CA LEU A 643 28.48 5.66 -8.25
C LEU A 643 28.04 6.15 -6.89
N LEU A 644 26.86 6.77 -6.87
CA LEU A 644 26.22 7.25 -5.65
C LEU A 644 25.32 6.18 -5.06
N CYS A 645 25.21 6.17 -3.73
CA CYS A 645 24.25 5.31 -3.05
C CYS A 645 22.83 5.84 -3.28
N PRO A 646 21.97 5.12 -3.98
CA PRO A 646 20.64 5.65 -4.35
C PRO A 646 19.66 5.68 -3.18
N MET A 647 19.95 4.98 -2.07
CA MET A 647 19.08 4.84 -0.91
C MET A 647 19.91 4.57 0.34
N PRO A 648 19.41 4.92 1.54
CA PRO A 648 20.10 4.53 2.76
C PRO A 648 20.09 3.00 2.89
N GLY A 649 21.24 2.39 3.11
CA GLY A 649 21.33 0.94 3.19
C GLY A 649 22.71 0.43 3.61
N LEU A 650 22.80 -0.89 3.72
CA LEU A 650 24.02 -1.61 4.05
C LEU A 650 24.67 -2.13 2.77
N VAL A 651 25.96 -1.86 2.56
CA VAL A 651 26.73 -2.48 1.47
C VAL A 651 26.91 -3.96 1.80
N VAL A 652 26.20 -4.82 1.06
CA VAL A 652 26.28 -6.29 1.26
C VAL A 652 27.48 -6.84 0.52
N LYS A 653 27.74 -6.35 -0.71
CA LYS A 653 28.80 -6.87 -1.55
C LYS A 653 29.31 -5.83 -2.54
N LEU A 654 30.63 -5.82 -2.75
CA LEU A 654 31.30 -5.15 -3.85
C LEU A 654 31.67 -6.18 -4.92
N HIS A 655 31.29 -5.94 -6.17
CA HIS A 655 31.50 -6.87 -7.28
C HIS A 655 32.76 -6.57 -8.09
N VAL A 656 33.39 -5.42 -7.85
CA VAL A 656 34.58 -4.93 -8.58
C VAL A 656 35.56 -4.32 -7.59
N GLY A 657 36.82 -4.23 -8.02
CA GLY A 657 37.91 -3.63 -7.29
C GLY A 657 38.46 -2.35 -7.92
N GLU A 658 39.28 -1.61 -7.20
CA GLU A 658 40.00 -0.46 -7.76
C GLU A 658 40.91 -0.88 -8.91
N GLY A 659 40.82 -0.15 -10.02
CA GLY A 659 41.58 -0.45 -11.26
C GLY A 659 40.83 -1.33 -12.25
N ASP A 660 39.67 -1.93 -11.90
CA ASP A 660 38.91 -2.77 -12.80
C ASP A 660 38.23 -1.96 -13.92
N GLU A 661 38.26 -2.52 -15.12
CA GLU A 661 37.42 -2.02 -16.24
C GLU A 661 36.03 -2.65 -16.14
N VAL A 662 34.99 -1.81 -16.18
CA VAL A 662 33.59 -2.23 -16.12
C VAL A 662 32.87 -1.94 -17.43
N GLN A 663 31.92 -2.80 -17.78
CA GLN A 663 31.07 -2.64 -18.95
C GLN A 663 29.68 -2.11 -18.53
N GLU A 664 28.97 -1.48 -19.47
CA GLU A 664 27.58 -1.08 -19.26
C GLU A 664 26.74 -2.29 -18.79
N GLY A 665 25.89 -2.08 -17.78
CA GLY A 665 25.06 -3.12 -17.18
C GLY A 665 25.78 -4.07 -16.19
N GLN A 666 27.10 -4.00 -16.07
CA GLN A 666 27.86 -4.84 -15.13
C GLN A 666 27.54 -4.46 -13.67
N ALA A 667 27.34 -5.48 -12.81
CA ALA A 667 27.13 -5.27 -11.39
C ALA A 667 28.38 -4.66 -10.73
N LEU A 668 28.19 -3.61 -9.94
CA LEU A 668 29.25 -2.87 -9.23
C LEU A 668 29.18 -3.10 -7.73
N ALA A 669 28.01 -2.91 -7.14
CA ALA A 669 27.77 -3.09 -5.71
C ALA A 669 26.36 -3.63 -5.45
N THR A 670 26.18 -4.35 -4.35
CA THR A 670 24.86 -4.73 -3.83
C THR A 670 24.63 -4.00 -2.52
N VAL A 671 23.54 -3.24 -2.45
CA VAL A 671 23.11 -2.50 -1.25
C VAL A 671 21.78 -3.07 -0.78
N GLU A 672 21.69 -3.46 0.50
CA GLU A 672 20.46 -3.94 1.14
C GLU A 672 19.80 -2.80 1.89
N ALA A 673 18.51 -2.60 1.63
CA ALA A 673 17.63 -1.76 2.42
C ALA A 673 16.27 -2.44 2.58
N MET A 674 15.69 -2.41 3.78
CA MET A 674 14.36 -2.98 4.08
C MET A 674 14.17 -4.42 3.57
N LYS A 675 15.19 -5.28 3.74
CA LYS A 675 15.24 -6.68 3.26
C LYS A 675 15.24 -6.85 1.74
N MET A 676 15.43 -5.78 0.99
CA MET A 676 15.58 -5.83 -0.46
C MET A 676 17.05 -5.58 -0.84
N GLU A 677 17.63 -6.51 -1.59
CA GLU A 677 18.93 -6.33 -2.19
C GLU A 677 18.80 -5.60 -3.54
N ASN A 678 19.52 -4.50 -3.68
CA ASN A 678 19.55 -3.71 -4.90
C ASN A 678 20.96 -3.78 -5.51
N ILE A 679 21.04 -4.31 -6.73
CA ILE A 679 22.29 -4.41 -7.47
C ILE A 679 22.48 -3.12 -8.26
N LEU A 680 23.48 -2.34 -7.89
CA LEU A 680 23.91 -1.15 -8.60
C LEU A 680 24.81 -1.56 -9.77
N ARG A 681 24.52 -1.02 -10.96
CA ARG A 681 25.18 -1.40 -12.21
C ARG A 681 25.87 -0.22 -12.87
N ALA A 682 26.88 -0.50 -13.65
CA ALA A 682 27.55 0.51 -14.46
C ALA A 682 26.60 1.04 -15.56
N GLU A 683 26.47 2.35 -15.64
CA GLU A 683 25.66 3.03 -16.68
C GLU A 683 26.42 3.11 -18.02
N ARG A 684 27.74 2.94 -17.99
CA ARG A 684 28.61 3.00 -19.17
C ARG A 684 29.90 2.24 -18.92
N LYS A 685 30.67 2.01 -20.00
CA LYS A 685 32.04 1.53 -19.86
C LYS A 685 32.91 2.59 -19.15
N ALA A 686 33.58 2.17 -18.09
CA ALA A 686 34.45 3.04 -17.27
C ALA A 686 35.55 2.20 -16.59
N LYS A 687 36.47 2.86 -15.92
CA LYS A 687 37.47 2.22 -15.06
C LYS A 687 37.28 2.72 -13.64
N VAL A 688 37.23 1.80 -12.68
CA VAL A 688 37.10 2.15 -11.25
C VAL A 688 38.40 2.81 -10.78
N SER A 689 38.34 4.10 -10.42
CA SER A 689 39.53 4.83 -9.93
C SER A 689 39.66 4.70 -8.42
N LYS A 690 38.53 4.67 -7.68
CA LYS A 690 38.55 4.61 -6.22
C LYS A 690 37.27 3.97 -5.67
N ILE A 691 37.40 3.21 -4.58
CA ILE A 691 36.27 2.68 -3.81
C ILE A 691 36.25 3.39 -2.45
N ASN A 692 35.13 4.07 -2.14
CA ASN A 692 34.98 4.89 -0.94
C ASN A 692 34.19 4.17 0.18
N ALA A 693 33.51 3.05 -0.13
CA ALA A 693 32.70 2.29 0.83
C ALA A 693 33.09 0.80 0.81
N GLY A 694 33.09 0.15 1.98
CA GLY A 694 33.37 -1.26 2.17
C GLY A 694 32.14 -2.11 2.41
N GLU A 695 32.28 -3.44 2.27
CA GLU A 695 31.23 -4.39 2.68
C GLU A 695 30.98 -4.25 4.19
N GLY A 696 29.69 -4.12 4.57
CA GLY A 696 29.27 -3.88 5.95
C GLY A 696 29.09 -2.41 6.32
N ASP A 697 29.45 -1.46 5.45
CA ASP A 697 29.23 -0.04 5.69
C ASP A 697 27.75 0.34 5.51
N SER A 698 27.27 1.21 6.40
CA SER A 698 25.93 1.83 6.28
C SER A 698 26.08 3.18 5.61
N LEU A 699 25.40 3.36 4.48
CA LEU A 699 25.48 4.55 3.65
C LEU A 699 24.19 5.34 3.69
N ALA A 700 24.31 6.66 3.61
CA ALA A 700 23.20 7.57 3.35
C ALA A 700 22.95 7.71 1.84
N VAL A 701 21.83 8.36 1.50
CA VAL A 701 21.53 8.76 0.12
C VAL A 701 22.63 9.69 -0.39
N ASP A 702 23.04 9.46 -1.65
CA ASP A 702 24.06 10.24 -2.37
C ASP A 702 25.50 10.12 -1.80
N ASP A 703 25.74 9.23 -0.83
CA ASP A 703 27.10 8.86 -0.45
C ASP A 703 27.81 8.22 -1.63
N VAL A 704 29.07 8.60 -1.85
CA VAL A 704 29.86 8.08 -2.98
C VAL A 704 30.39 6.69 -2.65
N ILE A 705 29.95 5.68 -3.40
CA ILE A 705 30.42 4.29 -3.28
C ILE A 705 31.72 4.11 -4.07
N MET A 706 31.75 4.58 -5.32
CA MET A 706 32.90 4.43 -6.22
C MET A 706 33.06 5.68 -7.09
N GLU A 707 34.29 5.92 -7.53
CA GLU A 707 34.64 6.95 -8.51
C GLU A 707 35.19 6.28 -9.77
N PHE A 708 34.95 6.89 -10.94
CA PHE A 708 35.35 6.37 -12.24
C PHE A 708 36.23 7.38 -12.99
N GLU A 709 37.18 6.86 -13.78
CA GLU A 709 37.99 7.61 -14.75
C GLU A 709 37.29 7.69 -16.11
#